data_faf6608eb20581096f648978722d9841
#
_entry.id   faf6608eb20581096f648978722d9841
#
_cell.length_a   1.000
_cell.length_b   1.000
_cell.length_c   1.000
_cell.angle_alpha   90.00
_cell.angle_beta   90.00
_cell.angle_gamma   90.00
#
_symmetry.space_group_name_H-M   'P 1'
#
loop_
_entity.id
_entity.type
_entity.pdbx_description
1 polymer ?
#
loop_
_entity_poly.entity_id
_entity_poly.type
_entity_poly.pdbx_seq_one_letter_code
_entity_poly.pdbx_strand_id
1 'polypeptide(L)'
;MSKKYVYQFSEGNASMRNLLGGKGANLAEMTKIGLPVPQGFTISTEACTQYYEDGRRINDEIQAEIMENIIKMEEVTGKKFGDKENPLLVSVRSGARASMPGMMDTILNLGLNEEVVEIIAAKSGNPRWAWDCYRRFIQMFSDVVMEVGKKYFEKLIDAMKERKGVTSDLDLDANDLHELADQFKAEYKQQIGSDFPTDPKVQLFEAIKAVFRSWDNPRANIYRMDHDIPYSWGTAVNVQMMAFGNMGDDCGTGVAFTRSPATGSKGLFGEFLTNAQGEDVVAGVRTPMPISEMEQKFPEAFKQFVEVCKTLENHYHDMQDMEFTVEHGKLYMLQTRNGKRTAAAAIKIACDLIDEGMISEEEALMQIDAKSLDMLLHPQFDPAALKAAKPVGKAIAASPGAAAGKIVFTAEDAVEQGKMGEKVILVRLETSPEDIEGMKYSQGILTVRGGQTSHAAVVARGMGTCCVSGCGEIKMDEENKQFTLAGKTYHEGDVLSLDGSTGCIYDALIPTIPADPNSGYFGRIMEMADKHKRLAVRTNADNPHDASVAVSFGAQGIGLCRTEHMFFDEDRIPAMREMIVSKTEEARRKALDKLLPMQRSDFEGIYKAMGEHPVTIRFLDPPLHEFLPHKDEEIAELAKEMGMTFEELKATVTSLHEFNPMMGHRGCRLCVTYPEIAEMQTRAVIEAAINVRRETGLNIVPEIMIPLVGEVKELAYVKSFVVKTAKKVMEENNTEFKFLVGTMIEIPRAALTADQIATEAEFFSFGTNDLTQMTFGFSRDDAGKFLSAYYEKKIYESDPFARLDQIGVGKLVDMAAKMGRATRPDIHLGICGEHGGDPSSIDFCHRVGLDYVSCSPYRVPIARLAAAQANIRNK
;
A
#
# COMPACT_ATOMS: atom_id res chain seq x y z
N MET A 1 -33.15 -4.95 -25.88
CA MET A 1 -33.56 -4.77 -24.47
C MET A 1 -32.85 -3.53 -23.97
N SER A 2 -33.57 -2.59 -23.32
CA SER A 2 -32.94 -1.42 -22.66
C SER A 2 -32.04 -1.92 -21.54
N LYS A 3 -30.90 -1.26 -21.34
CA LYS A 3 -29.97 -1.57 -20.27
C LYS A 3 -30.62 -1.28 -18.92
N LYS A 4 -30.46 -2.18 -17.94
CA LYS A 4 -31.00 -1.98 -16.59
C LYS A 4 -29.95 -1.29 -15.71
N TYR A 5 -30.33 -0.22 -15.02
CA TYR A 5 -29.43 0.58 -14.17
C TYR A 5 -29.79 0.53 -12.67
N VAL A 6 -31.03 0.17 -12.32
CA VAL A 6 -31.54 0.22 -10.96
C VAL A 6 -32.08 -1.13 -10.52
N TYR A 7 -31.74 -1.56 -9.31
CA TYR A 7 -32.05 -2.86 -8.73
C TYR A 7 -32.63 -2.72 -7.34
N GLN A 8 -33.84 -3.27 -7.09
CA GLN A 8 -34.34 -3.44 -5.73
C GLN A 8 -33.42 -4.36 -4.95
N PHE A 9 -33.32 -4.22 -3.64
CA PHE A 9 -32.51 -5.14 -2.80
C PHE A 9 -32.93 -6.59 -3.01
N SER A 10 -34.22 -6.84 -3.19
CA SER A 10 -34.76 -8.18 -3.50
C SER A 10 -34.31 -8.77 -4.84
N GLU A 11 -33.80 -7.97 -5.74
CA GLU A 11 -33.35 -8.39 -7.09
C GLU A 11 -31.85 -8.68 -7.14
N GLY A 12 -31.08 -8.34 -6.12
CA GLY A 12 -29.65 -8.49 -6.10
C GLY A 12 -29.15 -9.59 -5.15
N ASN A 13 -27.82 -9.79 -5.18
CA ASN A 13 -27.12 -10.72 -4.29
C ASN A 13 -25.63 -10.32 -4.16
N ALA A 14 -24.89 -11.03 -3.29
CA ALA A 14 -23.49 -10.77 -2.99
C ALA A 14 -22.54 -10.88 -4.20
N SER A 15 -22.89 -11.68 -5.23
CA SER A 15 -22.06 -11.84 -6.43
C SER A 15 -22.10 -10.64 -7.38
N MET A 16 -23.07 -9.75 -7.21
CA MET A 16 -23.27 -8.56 -8.06
C MET A 16 -22.45 -7.34 -7.59
N ARG A 17 -21.37 -7.55 -6.87
CA ARG A 17 -20.54 -6.49 -6.29
C ARG A 17 -20.01 -5.49 -7.33
N ASN A 18 -19.69 -5.97 -8.52
CA ASN A 18 -19.21 -5.10 -9.59
C ASN A 18 -20.26 -4.08 -10.06
N LEU A 19 -21.52 -4.45 -9.99
CA LEU A 19 -22.66 -3.68 -10.45
C LEU A 19 -23.31 -2.86 -9.33
N LEU A 20 -23.48 -3.47 -8.15
CA LEU A 20 -24.19 -2.87 -7.02
C LEU A 20 -23.25 -2.19 -6.00
N GLY A 21 -21.92 -2.30 -6.21
CA GLY A 21 -20.95 -1.94 -5.19
C GLY A 21 -20.96 -2.90 -4.00
N GLY A 22 -20.02 -2.72 -3.07
CA GLY A 22 -19.93 -3.59 -1.89
C GLY A 22 -21.14 -3.46 -0.95
N LYS A 23 -21.57 -2.24 -0.68
CA LYS A 23 -22.72 -1.97 0.20
C LYS A 23 -24.04 -2.47 -0.40
N GLY A 24 -24.30 -2.14 -1.66
CA GLY A 24 -25.54 -2.55 -2.33
C GLY A 24 -25.66 -4.08 -2.47
N ALA A 25 -24.58 -4.75 -2.84
CA ALA A 25 -24.56 -6.21 -2.92
C ALA A 25 -24.83 -6.88 -1.56
N ASN A 26 -24.27 -6.34 -0.48
CA ASN A 26 -24.47 -6.88 0.87
C ASN A 26 -25.87 -6.58 1.42
N LEU A 27 -26.44 -5.41 1.14
CA LEU A 27 -27.83 -5.11 1.48
C LEU A 27 -28.80 -6.05 0.78
N ALA A 28 -28.56 -6.34 -0.50
CA ALA A 28 -29.33 -7.29 -1.27
C ALA A 28 -29.19 -8.72 -0.69
N GLU A 29 -27.98 -9.14 -0.35
CA GLU A 29 -27.72 -10.47 0.21
C GLU A 29 -28.39 -10.63 1.59
N MET A 30 -28.26 -9.66 2.48
CA MET A 30 -28.95 -9.67 3.78
C MET A 30 -30.48 -9.73 3.62
N THR A 31 -31.03 -9.04 2.63
CA THR A 31 -32.47 -9.11 2.32
C THR A 31 -32.85 -10.51 1.85
N LYS A 32 -32.05 -11.11 0.99
CA LYS A 32 -32.27 -12.45 0.46
C LYS A 32 -32.26 -13.55 1.53
N ILE A 33 -31.37 -13.45 2.51
CA ILE A 33 -31.28 -14.41 3.62
C ILE A 33 -32.27 -14.10 4.77
N GLY A 34 -33.14 -13.11 4.61
CA GLY A 34 -34.23 -12.82 5.52
C GLY A 34 -33.88 -11.98 6.74
N LEU A 35 -32.76 -11.25 6.73
CA LEU A 35 -32.40 -10.35 7.81
C LEU A 35 -33.23 -9.05 7.78
N PRO A 36 -33.39 -8.38 8.91
CA PRO A 36 -34.22 -7.16 9.01
C PRO A 36 -33.51 -5.94 8.40
N VAL A 37 -33.61 -5.80 7.09
CA VAL A 37 -33.04 -4.71 6.29
C VAL A 37 -34.17 -3.78 5.85
N PRO A 38 -34.09 -2.45 6.09
CA PRO A 38 -35.05 -1.49 5.54
C PRO A 38 -35.11 -1.58 4.02
N GLN A 39 -36.31 -1.47 3.44
CA GLN A 39 -36.51 -1.54 1.99
C GLN A 39 -35.70 -0.48 1.25
N GLY A 40 -35.22 -0.85 0.05
CA GLY A 40 -34.46 0.06 -0.76
C GLY A 40 -34.06 -0.51 -2.12
N PHE A 41 -33.35 0.29 -2.87
CA PHE A 41 -32.78 -0.11 -4.16
C PHE A 41 -31.39 0.49 -4.36
N THR A 42 -30.66 -0.09 -5.28
CA THR A 42 -29.32 0.36 -5.67
C THR A 42 -29.33 0.86 -7.11
N ILE A 43 -28.79 2.07 -7.30
CA ILE A 43 -28.47 2.62 -8.62
C ILE A 43 -27.05 2.16 -8.95
N SER A 44 -26.88 1.46 -10.06
CA SER A 44 -25.66 0.72 -10.36
C SER A 44 -24.44 1.60 -10.62
N THR A 45 -23.24 0.98 -10.52
CA THR A 45 -21.98 1.61 -10.93
C THR A 45 -21.98 2.02 -12.40
N GLU A 46 -22.72 1.31 -13.24
CA GLU A 46 -22.87 1.65 -14.66
C GLU A 46 -23.64 2.95 -14.86
N ALA A 47 -24.61 3.25 -14.00
CA ALA A 47 -25.30 4.54 -14.01
C ALA A 47 -24.35 5.69 -13.68
N CYS A 48 -23.40 5.48 -12.76
CA CYS A 48 -22.35 6.45 -12.46
C CYS A 48 -21.45 6.71 -13.68
N THR A 49 -20.99 5.67 -14.33
CA THR A 49 -20.18 5.79 -15.55
C THR A 49 -20.95 6.57 -16.63
N GLN A 50 -22.23 6.24 -16.83
CA GLN A 50 -23.07 6.93 -17.81
C GLN A 50 -23.28 8.41 -17.44
N TYR A 51 -23.41 8.72 -16.15
CA TYR A 51 -23.48 10.11 -15.66
C TYR A 51 -22.28 10.95 -16.10
N TYR A 52 -21.06 10.41 -16.02
CA TYR A 52 -19.86 11.10 -16.47
C TYR A 52 -19.76 11.18 -17.99
N GLU A 53 -20.14 10.13 -18.71
CA GLU A 53 -20.20 10.13 -20.19
C GLU A 53 -21.20 11.15 -20.73
N ASP A 54 -22.33 11.34 -20.05
CA ASP A 54 -23.36 12.32 -20.38
C ASP A 54 -23.04 13.75 -19.90
N GLY A 55 -21.79 14.04 -19.53
CA GLY A 55 -21.35 15.37 -19.09
C GLY A 55 -21.84 15.76 -17.69
N ARG A 56 -21.80 14.83 -16.74
CA ARG A 56 -22.27 14.99 -15.35
C ARG A 56 -23.78 15.26 -15.25
N ARG A 57 -24.54 14.51 -16.01
CA ARG A 57 -25.99 14.58 -16.06
C ARG A 57 -26.59 13.18 -15.95
N ILE A 58 -27.67 13.04 -15.17
CA ILE A 58 -28.49 11.81 -15.16
C ILE A 58 -29.48 11.90 -16.31
N ASN A 59 -29.36 11.02 -17.29
CA ASN A 59 -30.23 11.03 -18.47
C ASN A 59 -31.68 10.61 -18.14
N ASP A 60 -32.60 10.91 -19.03
CA ASP A 60 -34.04 10.72 -18.82
C ASP A 60 -34.42 9.25 -18.58
N GLU A 61 -33.71 8.30 -19.22
CA GLU A 61 -33.91 6.85 -19.04
C GLU A 61 -33.59 6.42 -17.60
N ILE A 62 -32.45 6.86 -17.08
CA ILE A 62 -32.03 6.53 -15.70
C ILE A 62 -32.96 7.22 -14.70
N GLN A 63 -33.35 8.47 -14.94
CA GLN A 63 -34.31 9.18 -14.09
C GLN A 63 -35.67 8.45 -14.01
N ALA A 64 -36.20 8.00 -15.15
CA ALA A 64 -37.44 7.24 -15.18
C ALA A 64 -37.34 5.92 -14.41
N GLU A 65 -36.24 5.22 -14.55
CA GLU A 65 -35.98 3.95 -13.85
C GLU A 65 -35.84 4.15 -12.33
N ILE A 66 -35.22 5.24 -11.89
CA ILE A 66 -35.15 5.61 -10.46
C ILE A 66 -36.55 5.84 -9.91
N MET A 67 -37.40 6.61 -10.63
CA MET A 67 -38.76 6.90 -10.21
C MET A 67 -39.66 5.66 -10.18
N GLU A 68 -39.49 4.74 -11.13
CA GLU A 68 -40.18 3.43 -11.12
C GLU A 68 -39.82 2.63 -9.84
N ASN A 69 -38.57 2.66 -9.43
CA ASN A 69 -38.11 1.95 -8.23
C ASN A 69 -38.55 2.64 -6.93
N ILE A 70 -38.74 3.96 -6.91
CA ILE A 70 -39.40 4.66 -5.80
C ILE A 70 -40.84 4.17 -5.65
N ILE A 71 -41.59 4.05 -6.76
CA ILE A 71 -42.97 3.54 -6.74
C ILE A 71 -43.04 2.11 -6.18
N LYS A 72 -42.12 1.23 -6.58
CA LYS A 72 -42.01 -0.13 -6.03
C LYS A 72 -41.74 -0.11 -4.51
N MET A 73 -40.87 0.80 -4.06
CA MET A 73 -40.63 0.98 -2.62
C MET A 73 -41.89 1.45 -1.89
N GLU A 74 -42.64 2.37 -2.46
CA GLU A 74 -43.89 2.88 -1.91
C GLU A 74 -44.92 1.75 -1.76
N GLU A 75 -45.05 0.89 -2.74
CA GLU A 75 -45.94 -0.29 -2.71
C GLU A 75 -45.58 -1.28 -1.58
N VAL A 76 -44.32 -1.56 -1.41
CA VAL A 76 -43.83 -2.53 -0.37
C VAL A 76 -43.93 -1.94 1.03
N THR A 77 -43.61 -0.66 1.20
CA THR A 77 -43.59 -0.01 2.52
C THR A 77 -44.95 0.52 2.99
N GLY A 78 -45.90 0.71 2.07
CA GLY A 78 -47.17 1.37 2.33
C GLY A 78 -47.04 2.86 2.60
N LYS A 79 -45.87 3.45 2.37
CA LYS A 79 -45.55 4.87 2.53
C LYS A 79 -45.28 5.49 1.16
N LYS A 80 -45.57 6.78 1.01
CA LYS A 80 -45.37 7.51 -0.25
C LYS A 80 -44.34 8.64 -0.09
N PHE A 81 -43.42 8.74 -1.04
CA PHE A 81 -42.44 9.81 -1.07
C PHE A 81 -43.09 11.18 -1.35
N GLY A 82 -42.98 12.11 -0.38
CA GLY A 82 -43.60 13.40 -0.46
C GLY A 82 -45.12 13.46 -0.13
N ASP A 83 -45.67 12.38 0.45
CA ASP A 83 -47.08 12.27 0.78
C ASP A 83 -47.46 13.13 1.98
N LYS A 84 -48.73 13.55 1.99
CA LYS A 84 -49.33 14.33 3.08
C LYS A 84 -50.01 13.47 4.14
N GLU A 85 -50.13 12.18 3.95
CA GLU A 85 -50.77 11.26 4.88
C GLU A 85 -49.79 10.28 5.54
N ASN A 86 -48.96 9.63 4.74
CA ASN A 86 -47.99 8.65 5.21
C ASN A 86 -46.65 8.79 4.46
N PRO A 87 -45.85 9.81 4.79
CA PRO A 87 -44.66 10.11 4.05
C PRO A 87 -43.54 9.08 4.20
N LEU A 88 -42.87 8.71 3.10
CA LEU A 88 -41.67 7.94 3.05
C LEU A 88 -40.47 8.88 3.16
N LEU A 89 -39.56 8.61 4.09
CA LEU A 89 -38.26 9.27 4.18
C LEU A 89 -37.18 8.27 3.79
N VAL A 90 -36.17 8.73 3.06
CA VAL A 90 -35.10 7.88 2.56
C VAL A 90 -33.71 8.44 2.85
N SER A 91 -32.72 7.57 2.88
CA SER A 91 -31.30 7.92 2.83
C SER A 91 -30.76 7.69 1.44
N VAL A 92 -29.75 8.46 1.06
CA VAL A 92 -28.95 8.28 -0.17
C VAL A 92 -27.50 8.08 0.24
N ARG A 93 -26.94 6.91 -0.05
CA ARG A 93 -25.62 6.48 0.44
C ARG A 93 -24.77 5.97 -0.72
N SER A 94 -23.50 6.31 -0.73
CA SER A 94 -22.53 5.78 -1.68
C SER A 94 -22.22 4.29 -1.44
N GLY A 95 -21.82 3.59 -2.49
CA GLY A 95 -21.42 2.19 -2.41
C GLY A 95 -20.47 1.80 -3.54
N ALA A 96 -19.16 2.05 -3.39
CA ALA A 96 -18.15 1.61 -4.34
C ALA A 96 -17.86 0.11 -4.20
N ARG A 97 -17.25 -0.50 -5.23
CA ARG A 97 -16.82 -1.92 -5.21
C ARG A 97 -15.83 -2.19 -4.07
N ALA A 98 -14.88 -1.27 -3.88
CA ALA A 98 -13.96 -1.28 -2.75
C ALA A 98 -14.43 -0.31 -1.68
N SER A 99 -14.24 -0.67 -0.42
CA SER A 99 -14.59 0.21 0.69
C SER A 99 -13.66 1.42 0.73
N MET A 100 -14.25 2.62 0.74
CA MET A 100 -13.53 3.91 0.77
C MET A 100 -14.05 4.75 1.96
N PRO A 101 -13.67 4.43 3.20
CA PRO A 101 -14.24 5.07 4.39
C PRO A 101 -13.97 6.57 4.43
N GLY A 102 -15.00 7.36 4.65
CA GLY A 102 -14.91 8.82 4.77
C GLY A 102 -14.59 9.57 3.47
N MET A 103 -14.49 8.86 2.34
CA MET A 103 -14.16 9.48 1.05
C MET A 103 -15.38 9.90 0.24
N MET A 104 -16.55 9.33 0.57
CA MET A 104 -17.77 9.50 -0.21
C MET A 104 -18.95 9.83 0.69
N ASP A 105 -19.95 10.47 0.11
CA ASP A 105 -21.00 11.17 0.83
C ASP A 105 -22.25 10.33 1.16
N THR A 106 -22.93 10.72 2.23
CA THR A 106 -24.21 10.16 2.69
C THR A 106 -25.16 11.31 3.01
N ILE A 107 -26.42 11.18 2.59
CA ILE A 107 -27.49 12.13 2.92
C ILE A 107 -28.64 11.37 3.56
N LEU A 108 -29.07 11.80 4.74
CA LEU A 108 -30.17 11.21 5.51
C LEU A 108 -31.41 12.08 5.46
N ASN A 109 -32.56 11.50 5.80
CA ASN A 109 -33.83 12.20 6.02
C ASN A 109 -34.38 12.90 4.77
N LEU A 110 -34.09 12.42 3.54
CA LEU A 110 -34.67 12.99 2.34
C LEU A 110 -36.19 12.81 2.27
N GLY A 111 -36.87 13.81 1.76
CA GLY A 111 -38.33 13.86 1.67
C GLY A 111 -38.95 14.86 2.61
N LEU A 112 -38.17 15.43 3.51
CA LEU A 112 -38.65 16.45 4.46
C LEU A 112 -38.82 17.82 3.81
N ASN A 113 -39.92 18.46 4.15
CA ASN A 113 -40.23 19.84 3.86
C ASN A 113 -41.17 20.37 4.96
N GLU A 114 -41.64 21.61 4.85
CA GLU A 114 -42.49 22.24 5.85
C GLU A 114 -43.78 21.46 6.16
N GLU A 115 -44.40 20.86 5.14
CA GLU A 115 -45.61 20.06 5.33
C GLU A 115 -45.34 18.70 5.94
N VAL A 116 -44.31 18.00 5.42
CA VAL A 116 -43.98 16.64 5.85
C VAL A 116 -43.48 16.60 7.30
N VAL A 117 -42.68 17.58 7.72
CA VAL A 117 -42.18 17.62 9.11
C VAL A 117 -43.34 17.73 10.11
N GLU A 118 -44.36 18.53 9.83
CA GLU A 118 -45.58 18.66 10.67
C GLU A 118 -46.39 17.35 10.69
N ILE A 119 -46.49 16.67 9.57
CA ILE A 119 -47.20 15.38 9.45
C ILE A 119 -46.52 14.31 10.30
N ILE A 120 -45.19 14.15 10.19
CA ILE A 120 -44.49 13.16 10.99
C ILE A 120 -44.43 13.51 12.46
N ALA A 121 -44.43 14.81 12.82
CA ALA A 121 -44.53 15.27 14.18
C ALA A 121 -45.89 14.88 14.80
N ALA A 122 -46.99 15.09 14.07
CA ALA A 122 -48.34 14.73 14.52
C ALA A 122 -48.53 13.19 14.62
N LYS A 123 -48.10 12.45 13.62
CA LYS A 123 -48.24 10.99 13.57
C LYS A 123 -47.42 10.27 14.65
N SER A 124 -46.19 10.70 14.88
CA SER A 124 -45.31 10.12 15.89
C SER A 124 -45.63 10.56 17.32
N GLY A 125 -46.35 11.68 17.48
CA GLY A 125 -46.51 12.32 18.78
C GLY A 125 -45.20 12.87 19.33
N ASN A 126 -44.18 13.01 18.51
CA ASN A 126 -42.83 13.46 18.89
C ASN A 126 -42.34 14.60 17.97
N PRO A 127 -42.82 15.82 18.19
CA PRO A 127 -42.44 16.99 17.39
C PRO A 127 -40.93 17.30 17.50
N ARG A 128 -40.31 17.04 18.65
CA ARG A 128 -38.86 17.23 18.81
C ARG A 128 -38.08 16.40 17.84
N TRP A 129 -38.40 15.13 17.72
CA TRP A 129 -37.72 14.21 16.76
C TRP A 129 -37.91 14.70 15.30
N ALA A 130 -39.13 15.06 14.93
CA ALA A 130 -39.44 15.51 13.58
C ALA A 130 -38.62 16.75 13.18
N TRP A 131 -38.59 17.76 14.06
CA TRP A 131 -37.82 18.98 13.81
C TRP A 131 -36.31 18.77 13.89
N ASP A 132 -35.82 17.83 14.70
CA ASP A 132 -34.41 17.43 14.72
C ASP A 132 -34.00 16.77 13.39
N CYS A 133 -34.84 15.89 12.86
CA CYS A 133 -34.62 15.28 11.55
C CYS A 133 -34.60 16.35 10.44
N TYR A 134 -35.46 17.34 10.50
CA TYR A 134 -35.52 18.38 9.47
C TYR A 134 -34.29 19.29 9.51
N ARG A 135 -33.90 19.77 10.69
CA ARG A 135 -32.69 20.59 10.83
C ARG A 135 -31.44 19.84 10.37
N ARG A 136 -31.33 18.56 10.74
CA ARG A 136 -30.21 17.69 10.29
C ARG A 136 -30.19 17.52 8.78
N PHE A 137 -31.34 17.33 8.17
CA PHE A 137 -31.46 17.22 6.72
C PHE A 137 -31.03 18.50 6.01
N ILE A 138 -31.47 19.68 6.48
CA ILE A 138 -31.07 20.97 5.91
C ILE A 138 -29.55 21.14 5.99
N GLN A 139 -28.97 20.88 7.15
CA GLN A 139 -27.52 20.97 7.35
C GLN A 139 -26.75 20.02 6.44
N MET A 140 -27.16 18.77 6.43
CA MET A 140 -26.44 17.73 5.65
C MET A 140 -26.60 17.95 4.15
N PHE A 141 -27.78 18.33 3.68
CA PHE A 141 -28.02 18.68 2.27
C PHE A 141 -27.19 19.91 1.85
N SER A 142 -27.12 20.91 2.70
CA SER A 142 -26.35 22.12 2.44
C SER A 142 -24.84 21.83 2.39
N ASP A 143 -24.31 21.02 3.31
CA ASP A 143 -22.89 20.65 3.39
C ASP A 143 -22.49 19.73 2.23
N VAL A 144 -23.22 18.64 2.04
CA VAL A 144 -22.85 17.57 1.12
C VAL A 144 -23.27 17.87 -0.33
N VAL A 145 -24.51 18.29 -0.53
CA VAL A 145 -25.06 18.49 -1.88
C VAL A 145 -24.63 19.83 -2.46
N MET A 146 -24.69 20.88 -1.63
CA MET A 146 -24.45 22.25 -2.10
C MET A 146 -23.07 22.79 -1.73
N GLU A 147 -22.26 22.01 -1.01
CA GLU A 147 -20.87 22.34 -0.63
C GLU A 147 -20.73 23.65 0.18
N VAL A 148 -21.74 24.00 0.95
CA VAL A 148 -21.75 25.22 1.78
C VAL A 148 -20.80 25.12 2.98
N GLY A 149 -20.56 23.93 3.51
CA GLY A 149 -19.75 23.70 4.70
C GLY A 149 -20.55 23.79 6.01
N LYS A 150 -20.43 22.74 6.82
CA LYS A 150 -21.19 22.58 8.07
C LYS A 150 -20.91 23.64 9.13
N LYS A 151 -19.76 24.30 9.10
CA LYS A 151 -19.34 25.33 10.06
C LYS A 151 -20.37 26.49 10.24
N TYR A 152 -21.08 26.84 9.19
CA TYR A 152 -22.07 27.88 9.20
C TYR A 152 -23.29 27.50 10.07
N PHE A 153 -23.66 26.23 9.99
CA PHE A 153 -24.81 25.67 10.74
C PHE A 153 -24.42 25.31 12.17
N GLU A 154 -23.23 24.80 12.41
CA GLU A 154 -22.69 24.50 13.74
C GLU A 154 -22.66 25.76 14.62
N LYS A 155 -22.27 26.89 14.07
CA LYS A 155 -22.33 28.19 14.78
C LYS A 155 -23.74 28.56 15.28
N LEU A 156 -24.77 28.27 14.48
CA LEU A 156 -26.16 28.54 14.85
C LEU A 156 -26.63 27.62 15.97
N ILE A 157 -26.21 26.33 15.93
CA ILE A 157 -26.51 25.38 17.00
C ILE A 157 -25.81 25.79 18.29
N ASP A 158 -24.54 26.16 18.24
CA ASP A 158 -23.78 26.58 19.41
C ASP A 158 -24.35 27.85 20.03
N ALA A 159 -24.75 28.83 19.23
CA ALA A 159 -25.41 30.04 19.70
C ALA A 159 -26.78 29.75 20.38
N MET A 160 -27.54 28.79 19.84
CA MET A 160 -28.79 28.34 20.45
C MET A 160 -28.58 27.68 21.81
N LYS A 161 -27.57 26.76 21.89
CA LYS A 161 -27.20 26.09 23.14
C LYS A 161 -26.73 27.07 24.20
N GLU A 162 -25.92 28.04 23.82
CA GLU A 162 -25.44 29.10 24.73
C GLU A 162 -26.59 29.94 25.25
N ARG A 163 -27.52 30.37 24.38
CA ARG A 163 -28.70 31.13 24.75
C ARG A 163 -29.62 30.36 25.73
N LYS A 164 -29.73 29.05 25.57
CA LYS A 164 -30.56 28.17 26.42
C LYS A 164 -29.79 27.67 27.67
N GLY A 165 -28.50 27.87 27.77
CA GLY A 165 -27.69 27.41 28.88
C GLY A 165 -27.52 25.89 28.92
N VAL A 166 -27.56 25.22 27.78
CA VAL A 166 -27.41 23.77 27.65
C VAL A 166 -26.14 23.41 26.88
N THR A 167 -25.63 22.17 27.04
CA THR A 167 -24.42 21.71 26.42
C THR A 167 -24.65 20.64 25.35
N SER A 168 -25.79 19.97 25.39
CA SER A 168 -26.13 18.89 24.44
C SER A 168 -27.25 19.30 23.50
N ASP A 169 -27.20 18.87 22.25
CA ASP A 169 -28.30 19.02 21.29
C ASP A 169 -29.58 18.34 21.78
N LEU A 170 -29.46 17.30 22.60
CA LEU A 170 -30.58 16.56 23.19
C LEU A 170 -31.40 17.40 24.16
N ASP A 171 -30.82 18.44 24.70
CA ASP A 171 -31.51 19.35 25.66
C ASP A 171 -32.33 20.45 24.96
N LEU A 172 -32.27 20.54 23.65
CA LEU A 172 -33.08 21.44 22.83
C LEU A 172 -34.48 20.86 22.66
N ASP A 173 -35.50 21.69 22.86
CA ASP A 173 -36.88 21.27 22.66
C ASP A 173 -37.37 21.43 21.20
N ALA A 174 -38.62 21.03 20.94
CA ALA A 174 -39.21 21.09 19.59
C ALA A 174 -39.24 22.51 19.02
N ASN A 175 -39.48 23.51 19.82
CA ASN A 175 -39.54 24.92 19.42
C ASN A 175 -38.16 25.44 19.07
N ASP A 176 -37.12 25.05 19.85
CA ASP A 176 -35.72 25.39 19.59
C ASP A 176 -35.28 24.80 18.26
N LEU A 177 -35.60 23.54 18.00
CA LEU A 177 -35.24 22.86 16.76
C LEU A 177 -36.01 23.40 15.55
N HIS A 178 -37.26 23.80 15.71
CA HIS A 178 -38.00 24.49 14.67
C HIS A 178 -37.33 25.83 14.32
N GLU A 179 -37.01 26.64 15.34
CA GLU A 179 -36.27 27.90 15.13
C GLU A 179 -34.93 27.68 14.42
N LEU A 180 -34.18 26.65 14.82
CA LEU A 180 -32.94 26.27 14.14
C LEU A 180 -33.14 25.89 12.66
N ALA A 181 -34.22 25.13 12.37
CA ALA A 181 -34.55 24.78 10.99
C ALA A 181 -34.83 26.03 10.14
N ASP A 182 -35.54 27.00 10.68
CA ASP A 182 -35.78 28.28 9.99
C ASP A 182 -34.50 29.08 9.80
N GLN A 183 -33.62 29.13 10.81
CA GLN A 183 -32.30 29.76 10.71
C GLN A 183 -31.42 29.06 9.69
N PHE A 184 -31.44 27.74 9.61
CA PHE A 184 -30.69 26.96 8.62
C PHE A 184 -31.16 27.22 7.18
N LYS A 185 -32.48 27.32 6.97
CA LYS A 185 -33.03 27.71 5.66
C LYS A 185 -32.61 29.13 5.25
N ALA A 186 -32.60 30.05 6.21
CA ALA A 186 -32.13 31.42 5.97
C ALA A 186 -30.65 31.47 5.63
N GLU A 187 -29.82 30.67 6.34
CA GLU A 187 -28.38 30.53 6.04
C GLU A 187 -28.13 29.89 4.66
N TYR A 188 -28.91 28.84 4.33
CA TYR A 188 -28.87 28.24 3.00
C TYR A 188 -29.13 29.27 1.91
N LYS A 189 -30.21 30.07 2.06
CA LYS A 189 -30.56 31.14 1.11
C LYS A 189 -29.47 32.19 1.00
N GLN A 190 -28.83 32.54 2.12
CA GLN A 190 -27.75 33.51 2.14
C GLN A 190 -26.52 33.00 1.38
N GLN A 191 -26.19 31.73 1.54
CA GLN A 191 -24.99 31.12 0.90
C GLN A 191 -25.23 30.76 -0.59
N ILE A 192 -26.43 30.29 -0.91
CA ILE A 192 -26.77 29.75 -2.25
C ILE A 192 -27.48 30.75 -3.14
N GLY A 193 -28.24 31.67 -2.56
CA GLY A 193 -29.04 32.68 -3.28
C GLY A 193 -30.43 32.22 -3.70
N SER A 194 -30.86 31.01 -3.34
CA SER A 194 -32.18 30.46 -3.59
C SER A 194 -32.74 29.79 -2.34
N ASP A 195 -34.04 29.56 -2.30
CA ASP A 195 -34.70 28.88 -1.20
C ASP A 195 -34.31 27.41 -1.14
N PHE A 196 -34.30 26.83 0.07
CA PHE A 196 -34.06 25.41 0.29
C PHE A 196 -35.09 24.55 -0.48
N PRO A 197 -34.72 23.54 -1.23
CA PRO A 197 -35.64 22.78 -2.07
C PRO A 197 -36.67 22.01 -1.23
N THR A 198 -37.94 22.18 -1.57
CA THR A 198 -39.09 21.56 -0.87
C THR A 198 -39.68 20.38 -1.63
N ASP A 199 -39.41 20.24 -2.93
CA ASP A 199 -39.84 19.10 -3.75
C ASP A 199 -38.95 17.86 -3.45
N PRO A 200 -39.51 16.77 -2.89
CA PRO A 200 -38.75 15.54 -2.60
C PRO A 200 -38.04 14.96 -3.80
N LYS A 201 -38.58 15.07 -5.00
CA LYS A 201 -37.93 14.57 -6.23
C LYS A 201 -36.66 15.36 -6.53
N VAL A 202 -36.71 16.68 -6.43
CA VAL A 202 -35.57 17.56 -6.62
C VAL A 202 -34.48 17.22 -5.58
N GLN A 203 -34.87 17.07 -4.32
CA GLN A 203 -33.96 16.66 -3.24
C GLN A 203 -33.27 15.32 -3.55
N LEU A 204 -34.01 14.33 -4.01
CA LEU A 204 -33.51 13.00 -4.35
C LEU A 204 -32.50 13.04 -5.49
N PHE A 205 -32.83 13.68 -6.61
CA PHE A 205 -31.93 13.73 -7.76
C PHE A 205 -30.67 14.54 -7.49
N GLU A 206 -30.79 15.65 -6.73
CA GLU A 206 -29.60 16.43 -6.34
C GLU A 206 -28.69 15.63 -5.39
N ALA A 207 -29.25 14.86 -4.47
CA ALA A 207 -28.49 13.97 -3.59
C ALA A 207 -27.77 12.85 -4.37
N ILE A 208 -28.46 12.22 -5.33
CA ILE A 208 -27.85 11.19 -6.19
C ILE A 208 -26.69 11.77 -7.01
N LYS A 209 -26.88 12.94 -7.61
CA LYS A 209 -25.80 13.65 -8.32
C LYS A 209 -24.63 13.97 -7.41
N ALA A 210 -24.87 14.37 -6.17
CA ALA A 210 -23.83 14.66 -5.19
C ALA A 210 -22.99 13.41 -4.90
N VAL A 211 -23.61 12.24 -4.71
CA VAL A 211 -22.92 10.98 -4.52
C VAL A 211 -22.09 10.61 -5.77
N PHE A 212 -22.62 10.77 -6.96
CA PHE A 212 -21.84 10.54 -8.18
C PHE A 212 -20.64 11.49 -8.30
N ARG A 213 -20.82 12.78 -7.97
CA ARG A 213 -19.73 13.78 -7.96
C ARG A 213 -18.65 13.42 -6.94
N SER A 214 -19.03 12.86 -5.78
CA SER A 214 -18.06 12.49 -4.74
C SER A 214 -17.04 11.43 -5.20
N TRP A 215 -17.37 10.65 -6.23
CA TRP A 215 -16.43 9.71 -6.85
C TRP A 215 -15.20 10.40 -7.42
N ASP A 216 -15.34 11.62 -7.91
CA ASP A 216 -14.27 12.42 -8.53
C ASP A 216 -13.79 13.58 -7.65
N ASN A 217 -14.06 13.56 -6.35
CA ASN A 217 -13.51 14.56 -5.45
C ASN A 217 -12.02 14.32 -5.16
N PRO A 218 -11.24 15.34 -4.76
CA PRO A 218 -9.80 15.21 -4.54
C PRO A 218 -9.43 14.11 -3.52
N ARG A 219 -10.19 13.98 -2.43
CA ARG A 219 -9.94 12.95 -1.41
C ARG A 219 -10.12 11.54 -1.97
N ALA A 220 -11.19 11.33 -2.72
CA ALA A 220 -11.48 10.04 -3.35
C ALA A 220 -10.44 9.70 -4.42
N ASN A 221 -9.99 10.68 -5.18
CA ASN A 221 -8.96 10.49 -6.20
C ASN A 221 -7.64 10.03 -5.58
N ILE A 222 -7.18 10.69 -4.51
CA ILE A 222 -5.96 10.30 -3.77
C ILE A 222 -6.11 8.89 -3.21
N TYR A 223 -7.22 8.61 -2.52
CA TYR A 223 -7.46 7.30 -1.93
C TYR A 223 -7.45 6.18 -2.98
N ARG A 224 -8.06 6.41 -4.15
CA ARG A 224 -8.06 5.42 -5.22
C ARG A 224 -6.67 5.16 -5.77
N MET A 225 -5.85 6.20 -5.93
CA MET A 225 -4.46 6.05 -6.37
C MET A 225 -3.65 5.22 -5.36
N ASP A 226 -3.78 5.52 -4.08
CA ASP A 226 -3.05 4.83 -3.00
C ASP A 226 -3.45 3.35 -2.85
N HIS A 227 -4.67 3.01 -3.28
CA HIS A 227 -5.23 1.65 -3.12
C HIS A 227 -5.46 0.91 -4.44
N ASP A 228 -4.89 1.39 -5.54
CA ASP A 228 -5.01 0.78 -6.88
C ASP A 228 -6.48 0.54 -7.32
N ILE A 229 -7.38 1.47 -7.02
CA ILE A 229 -8.80 1.40 -7.39
C ILE A 229 -9.02 2.16 -8.72
N PRO A 230 -9.36 1.46 -9.82
CA PRO A 230 -9.57 2.11 -11.13
C PRO A 230 -10.71 3.14 -11.11
N TYR A 231 -10.49 4.27 -11.73
CA TYR A 231 -11.51 5.31 -11.89
C TYR A 231 -12.76 4.79 -12.64
N SER A 232 -12.54 3.92 -13.62
CA SER A 232 -13.58 3.32 -14.46
C SER A 232 -14.63 2.48 -13.69
N TRP A 233 -14.32 2.11 -12.44
CA TRP A 233 -15.27 1.33 -11.63
C TRP A 233 -16.52 2.11 -11.23
N GLY A 234 -16.40 3.41 -11.00
CA GLY A 234 -17.50 4.23 -10.52
C GLY A 234 -17.98 3.85 -9.12
N THR A 235 -19.06 4.50 -8.68
CA THR A 235 -19.75 4.18 -7.43
C THR A 235 -21.21 3.85 -7.69
N ALA A 236 -21.79 2.94 -6.91
CA ALA A 236 -23.22 2.76 -6.82
C ALA A 236 -23.82 3.74 -5.81
N VAL A 237 -25.12 3.93 -5.88
CA VAL A 237 -25.91 4.75 -4.95
C VAL A 237 -27.03 3.90 -4.37
N ASN A 238 -27.11 3.82 -3.04
CA ASN A 238 -28.18 3.12 -2.34
C ASN A 238 -29.22 4.11 -1.83
N VAL A 239 -30.46 3.93 -2.25
CA VAL A 239 -31.62 4.66 -1.77
C VAL A 239 -32.40 3.73 -0.87
N GLN A 240 -32.54 4.06 0.40
CA GLN A 240 -33.06 3.16 1.41
C GLN A 240 -34.02 3.89 2.34
N MET A 241 -35.11 3.23 2.72
CA MET A 241 -36.03 3.73 3.73
C MET A 241 -35.32 3.99 5.04
N MET A 242 -35.58 5.13 5.67
CA MET A 242 -35.01 5.47 6.95
C MET A 242 -35.55 4.56 8.07
N ALA A 243 -34.62 4.13 8.95
CA ALA A 243 -34.93 3.62 10.29
C ALA A 243 -34.34 4.60 11.31
N PHE A 244 -35.11 4.99 12.30
CA PHE A 244 -34.79 6.11 13.18
C PHE A 244 -34.33 5.64 14.56
N GLY A 245 -33.06 5.81 14.85
CA GLY A 245 -32.49 5.57 16.18
C GLY A 245 -32.63 6.75 17.15
N ASN A 246 -33.24 7.84 16.72
CA ASN A 246 -33.34 9.10 17.46
C ASN A 246 -34.80 9.50 17.85
N MET A 247 -35.70 8.53 17.90
CA MET A 247 -37.11 8.78 18.27
C MET A 247 -37.37 8.75 19.79
N GLY A 248 -36.39 8.40 20.60
CA GLY A 248 -36.50 8.29 22.04
C GLY A 248 -35.46 7.36 22.64
N ASP A 249 -35.58 7.14 23.95
CA ASP A 249 -34.61 6.33 24.71
C ASP A 249 -34.72 4.82 24.43
N ASP A 250 -35.83 4.38 23.81
CA ASP A 250 -35.98 3.01 23.30
C ASP A 250 -35.51 2.81 21.87
N CYS A 251 -34.82 3.81 21.34
CA CYS A 251 -34.19 3.83 20.04
C CYS A 251 -32.67 4.01 20.18
N GLY A 252 -31.93 3.58 19.19
CA GLY A 252 -30.47 3.76 19.17
C GLY A 252 -29.86 3.35 17.84
N THR A 253 -28.56 3.54 17.75
CA THR A 253 -27.74 3.14 16.58
C THR A 253 -26.36 2.72 17.03
N GLY A 254 -25.70 1.90 16.22
CA GLY A 254 -24.35 1.44 16.56
C GLY A 254 -23.61 0.82 15.40
N VAL A 255 -22.35 0.59 15.67
CA VAL A 255 -21.40 -0.13 14.81
C VAL A 255 -20.74 -1.25 15.61
N ALA A 256 -20.60 -2.41 15.02
CA ALA A 256 -19.99 -3.55 15.70
C ALA A 256 -19.25 -4.47 14.75
N PHE A 257 -18.28 -5.18 15.32
CA PHE A 257 -17.49 -6.21 14.66
C PHE A 257 -17.71 -7.55 15.34
N THR A 258 -17.75 -8.62 14.58
CA THR A 258 -17.86 -9.98 15.15
C THR A 258 -16.58 -10.46 15.82
N ARG A 259 -15.44 -9.86 15.49
CA ARG A 259 -14.12 -10.09 16.11
C ARG A 259 -13.38 -8.77 16.21
N SER A 260 -12.41 -8.66 17.11
CA SER A 260 -11.62 -7.44 17.25
C SER A 260 -10.86 -7.12 15.97
N PRO A 261 -11.08 -5.95 15.34
CA PRO A 261 -10.32 -5.53 14.18
C PRO A 261 -8.87 -5.17 14.49
N ALA A 262 -8.55 -4.93 15.75
CA ALA A 262 -7.19 -4.62 16.20
C ALA A 262 -6.37 -5.88 16.53
N THR A 263 -6.96 -6.85 17.22
CA THR A 263 -6.26 -8.03 17.75
C THR A 263 -6.67 -9.36 17.14
N GLY A 264 -7.84 -9.43 16.49
CA GLY A 264 -8.43 -10.67 16.01
C GLY A 264 -9.15 -11.52 17.06
N SER A 265 -9.24 -11.05 18.29
CA SER A 265 -9.93 -11.77 19.38
C SER A 265 -11.40 -11.99 19.06
N LYS A 266 -11.89 -13.20 19.30
CA LYS A 266 -13.29 -13.56 19.07
C LYS A 266 -14.22 -12.86 20.06
N GLY A 267 -15.39 -12.41 19.58
CA GLY A 267 -16.40 -11.73 20.38
C GLY A 267 -16.86 -10.43 19.71
N LEU A 268 -17.99 -9.89 20.19
CA LEU A 268 -18.49 -8.61 19.68
C LEU A 268 -17.67 -7.45 20.22
N PHE A 269 -17.23 -6.60 19.32
CA PHE A 269 -16.54 -5.34 19.57
C PHE A 269 -17.28 -4.23 18.88
N GLY A 270 -17.48 -3.13 19.54
CA GLY A 270 -18.16 -1.98 18.95
C GLY A 270 -18.78 -1.05 19.95
N GLU A 271 -19.52 -0.12 19.42
CA GLU A 271 -20.10 0.98 20.17
C GLU A 271 -21.51 1.29 19.71
N PHE A 272 -22.33 1.80 20.61
CA PHE A 272 -23.68 2.25 20.30
C PHE A 272 -24.06 3.51 21.08
N LEU A 273 -25.06 4.21 20.57
CA LEU A 273 -25.68 5.35 21.25
C LEU A 273 -27.18 5.12 21.32
N THR A 274 -27.78 5.52 22.44
CA THR A 274 -29.25 5.65 22.56
C THR A 274 -29.70 7.00 22.04
N ASN A 275 -30.91 7.08 21.50
CA ASN A 275 -31.51 8.29 20.96
C ASN A 275 -30.54 9.07 20.03
N ALA A 276 -30.08 8.40 18.93
CA ALA A 276 -29.07 8.91 18.01
C ALA A 276 -29.28 8.41 16.58
N GLN A 277 -28.83 9.17 15.60
CA GLN A 277 -28.67 8.72 14.22
C GLN A 277 -27.22 8.22 14.01
N GLY A 278 -26.97 7.45 12.93
CA GLY A 278 -25.68 6.82 12.67
C GLY A 278 -24.49 7.78 12.64
N GLU A 279 -24.69 8.99 12.16
CA GLU A 279 -23.67 10.05 12.13
C GLU A 279 -23.16 10.45 13.54
N ASP A 280 -24.01 10.36 14.55
CA ASP A 280 -23.67 10.76 15.93
C ASP A 280 -22.62 9.83 16.56
N VAL A 281 -22.56 8.56 16.14
CA VAL A 281 -21.55 7.59 16.61
C VAL A 281 -20.17 7.97 16.11
N VAL A 282 -20.09 8.49 14.89
CA VAL A 282 -18.81 8.81 14.22
C VAL A 282 -18.35 10.23 14.52
N ALA A 283 -19.29 11.16 14.73
CA ALA A 283 -18.99 12.59 14.90
C ALA A 283 -18.27 12.94 16.22
N GLY A 284 -18.29 12.03 17.20
CA GLY A 284 -17.62 12.24 18.50
C GLY A 284 -18.23 13.33 19.39
N VAL A 285 -19.43 13.81 19.06
CA VAL A 285 -20.16 14.83 19.86
C VAL A 285 -20.65 14.25 21.19
N ARG A 286 -21.00 12.97 21.20
CA ARG A 286 -21.40 12.19 22.36
C ARG A 286 -20.45 11.02 22.52
N THR A 287 -20.17 10.62 23.77
CA THR A 287 -19.36 9.42 24.06
C THR A 287 -20.20 8.16 23.88
N PRO A 288 -19.87 7.29 22.90
CA PRO A 288 -20.58 6.04 22.70
C PRO A 288 -20.39 5.07 23.87
N MET A 289 -21.36 4.21 24.08
CA MET A 289 -21.27 3.10 25.03
C MET A 289 -20.69 1.85 24.35
N PRO A 290 -19.92 1.01 25.08
CA PRO A 290 -19.46 -0.27 24.56
C PRO A 290 -20.63 -1.16 24.17
N ILE A 291 -20.51 -1.94 23.07
CA ILE A 291 -21.57 -2.83 22.58
C ILE A 291 -22.05 -3.83 23.65
N SER A 292 -21.19 -4.19 24.60
CA SER A 292 -21.52 -5.08 25.72
C SER A 292 -22.65 -4.53 26.63
N GLU A 293 -22.82 -3.21 26.68
CA GLU A 293 -23.87 -2.57 27.45
C GLU A 293 -25.23 -2.55 26.72
N MET A 294 -25.26 -2.89 25.44
CA MET A 294 -26.49 -2.91 24.64
C MET A 294 -27.51 -3.93 25.19
N GLU A 295 -27.05 -5.03 25.78
CA GLU A 295 -27.92 -6.05 26.39
C GLU A 295 -28.81 -5.48 27.49
N GLN A 296 -28.27 -4.55 28.26
CA GLN A 296 -29.05 -3.88 29.35
C GLN A 296 -30.06 -2.86 28.83
N LYS A 297 -29.72 -2.16 27.74
CA LYS A 297 -30.56 -1.11 27.15
C LYS A 297 -31.64 -1.65 26.22
N PHE A 298 -31.28 -2.66 25.38
CA PHE A 298 -32.14 -3.22 24.36
C PHE A 298 -32.03 -4.76 24.36
N PRO A 299 -32.52 -5.45 25.42
CA PRO A 299 -32.27 -6.88 25.60
C PRO A 299 -32.74 -7.75 24.42
N GLU A 300 -33.96 -7.50 23.92
CA GLU A 300 -34.50 -8.29 22.80
C GLU A 300 -33.78 -7.99 21.47
N ALA A 301 -33.49 -6.72 21.20
CA ALA A 301 -32.73 -6.32 20.01
C ALA A 301 -31.30 -6.84 20.08
N PHE A 302 -30.65 -6.84 21.25
CA PHE A 302 -29.31 -7.40 21.41
C PHE A 302 -29.27 -8.90 21.15
N LYS A 303 -30.24 -9.65 21.67
CA LYS A 303 -30.36 -11.08 21.42
C LYS A 303 -30.52 -11.38 19.92
N GLN A 304 -31.38 -10.64 19.24
CA GLN A 304 -31.54 -10.74 17.78
C GLN A 304 -30.26 -10.37 17.05
N PHE A 305 -29.57 -9.31 17.50
CA PHE A 305 -28.30 -8.86 16.91
C PHE A 305 -27.20 -9.92 17.01
N VAL A 306 -27.07 -10.60 18.15
CA VAL A 306 -26.11 -11.70 18.33
C VAL A 306 -26.38 -12.84 17.33
N GLU A 307 -27.64 -13.20 17.11
CA GLU A 307 -28.01 -14.21 16.11
C GLU A 307 -27.72 -13.75 14.68
N VAL A 308 -27.97 -12.47 14.38
CA VAL A 308 -27.62 -11.90 13.08
C VAL A 308 -26.11 -11.93 12.85
N CYS A 309 -25.29 -11.60 13.86
CA CYS A 309 -23.84 -11.66 13.79
C CYS A 309 -23.33 -13.07 13.47
N LYS A 310 -23.85 -14.09 14.13
CA LYS A 310 -23.53 -15.48 13.85
C LYS A 310 -23.93 -15.88 12.42
N THR A 311 -25.13 -15.51 12.01
CA THR A 311 -25.64 -15.78 10.67
C THR A 311 -24.74 -15.17 9.60
N LEU A 312 -24.34 -13.91 9.76
CA LEU A 312 -23.49 -13.20 8.81
C LEU A 312 -22.07 -13.76 8.76
N GLU A 313 -21.45 -14.02 9.90
CA GLU A 313 -20.10 -14.60 9.93
C GLU A 313 -20.08 -16.01 9.29
N ASN A 314 -21.07 -16.84 9.59
CA ASN A 314 -21.21 -18.15 8.97
C ASN A 314 -21.54 -18.09 7.48
N HIS A 315 -22.30 -17.08 7.04
CA HIS A 315 -22.68 -16.91 5.62
C HIS A 315 -21.51 -16.41 4.77
N TYR A 316 -20.76 -15.41 5.26
CA TYR A 316 -19.65 -14.84 4.53
C TYR A 316 -18.30 -15.52 4.79
N HIS A 317 -18.24 -16.42 5.75
CA HIS A 317 -17.01 -17.15 6.14
C HIS A 317 -15.86 -16.22 6.51
N ASP A 318 -16.20 -15.07 7.10
CA ASP A 318 -15.25 -14.06 7.53
C ASP A 318 -15.83 -13.17 8.62
N MET A 319 -14.99 -12.50 9.40
CA MET A 319 -15.44 -11.50 10.37
C MET A 319 -16.21 -10.38 9.68
N GLN A 320 -17.23 -9.88 10.36
CA GLN A 320 -18.12 -8.85 9.82
C GLN A 320 -18.02 -7.55 10.59
N ASP A 321 -18.09 -6.46 9.85
CA ASP A 321 -18.26 -5.07 10.29
C ASP A 321 -19.68 -4.67 9.93
N MET A 322 -20.47 -4.29 10.93
CA MET A 322 -21.91 -4.08 10.79
C MET A 322 -22.34 -2.73 11.33
N GLU A 323 -23.29 -2.11 10.64
CA GLU A 323 -24.03 -0.96 11.11
C GLU A 323 -25.50 -1.37 11.36
N PHE A 324 -26.04 -0.94 12.48
CA PHE A 324 -27.42 -1.25 12.86
C PHE A 324 -28.14 -0.07 13.50
N THR A 325 -29.46 -0.11 13.48
CA THR A 325 -30.33 0.85 14.17
C THR A 325 -31.42 0.07 14.91
N VAL A 326 -31.75 0.56 16.09
CA VAL A 326 -32.90 0.09 16.88
C VAL A 326 -33.96 1.18 16.89
N GLU A 327 -35.11 0.89 16.30
CA GLU A 327 -36.26 1.80 16.29
C GLU A 327 -37.38 1.20 17.14
N HIS A 328 -37.70 1.83 18.28
CA HIS A 328 -38.68 1.32 19.24
C HIS A 328 -38.49 -0.17 19.58
N GLY A 329 -37.29 -0.53 19.96
CA GLY A 329 -36.90 -1.92 20.30
C GLY A 329 -36.74 -2.86 19.12
N LYS A 330 -37.04 -2.44 17.88
CA LYS A 330 -36.93 -3.27 16.69
C LYS A 330 -35.57 -3.04 16.02
N LEU A 331 -34.84 -4.14 15.78
CA LEU A 331 -33.53 -4.12 15.11
C LEU A 331 -33.68 -4.00 13.60
N TYR A 332 -32.82 -3.14 13.00
CA TYR A 332 -32.60 -3.02 11.57
C TYR A 332 -31.14 -3.07 11.25
N MET A 333 -30.75 -3.88 10.26
CA MET A 333 -29.40 -3.93 9.73
C MET A 333 -29.26 -2.94 8.57
N LEU A 334 -28.29 -2.04 8.66
CA LEU A 334 -28.06 -0.99 7.65
C LEU A 334 -26.88 -1.31 6.74
N GLN A 335 -25.90 -2.08 7.22
CA GLN A 335 -24.73 -2.47 6.46
C GLN A 335 -24.07 -3.69 7.08
N THR A 336 -23.52 -4.53 6.25
CA THR A 336 -22.50 -5.50 6.61
C THR A 336 -21.40 -5.51 5.57
N ARG A 337 -20.19 -5.80 6.00
CA ARG A 337 -19.03 -6.02 5.12
C ARG A 337 -18.01 -6.89 5.83
N ASN A 338 -17.12 -7.52 5.07
CA ASN A 338 -15.92 -8.11 5.64
C ASN A 338 -15.11 -7.01 6.31
N GLY A 339 -14.82 -7.18 7.60
CA GLY A 339 -14.28 -6.11 8.42
C GLY A 339 -12.84 -5.73 8.02
N LYS A 340 -12.59 -4.44 7.89
CA LYS A 340 -11.21 -3.95 7.83
C LYS A 340 -10.53 -4.22 9.16
N ARG A 341 -9.29 -4.66 9.11
CA ARG A 341 -8.54 -5.14 10.26
C ARG A 341 -7.06 -4.87 10.11
N THR A 342 -6.33 -4.87 11.21
CA THR A 342 -4.87 -4.82 11.18
C THR A 342 -4.32 -6.10 10.55
N ALA A 343 -3.07 -6.06 10.09
CA ALA A 343 -2.40 -7.23 9.56
C ALA A 343 -2.29 -8.36 10.62
N ALA A 344 -1.99 -8.01 11.86
CA ALA A 344 -1.94 -8.96 12.98
C ALA A 344 -3.31 -9.64 13.22
N ALA A 345 -4.40 -8.86 13.21
CA ALA A 345 -5.75 -9.40 13.32
C ALA A 345 -6.10 -10.29 12.14
N ALA A 346 -5.74 -9.91 10.92
CA ALA A 346 -6.03 -10.69 9.71
C ALA A 346 -5.43 -12.10 9.76
N ILE A 347 -4.16 -12.22 10.14
CA ILE A 347 -3.50 -13.53 10.24
C ILE A 347 -4.08 -14.38 11.36
N LYS A 348 -4.39 -13.78 12.52
CA LYS A 348 -5.03 -14.50 13.62
C LYS A 348 -6.42 -15.00 13.25
N ILE A 349 -7.26 -14.13 12.67
CA ILE A 349 -8.62 -14.47 12.27
C ILE A 349 -8.62 -15.60 11.22
N ALA A 350 -7.74 -15.52 10.22
CA ALA A 350 -7.60 -16.56 9.21
C ALA A 350 -7.27 -17.93 9.83
N CYS A 351 -6.31 -17.97 10.75
CA CYS A 351 -5.97 -19.20 11.47
C CYS A 351 -7.12 -19.72 12.34
N ASP A 352 -7.79 -18.84 13.09
CA ASP A 352 -8.92 -19.22 13.93
C ASP A 352 -10.09 -19.76 13.12
N LEU A 353 -10.40 -19.19 11.97
CA LEU A 353 -11.47 -19.66 11.08
C LEU A 353 -11.15 -21.04 10.49
N ILE A 354 -9.88 -21.34 10.21
CA ILE A 354 -9.46 -22.70 9.82
C ILE A 354 -9.71 -23.68 10.98
N ASP A 355 -9.27 -23.33 12.19
CA ASP A 355 -9.40 -24.17 13.39
C ASP A 355 -10.86 -24.42 13.77
N GLU A 356 -11.74 -23.46 13.50
CA GLU A 356 -13.20 -23.59 13.67
C GLU A 356 -13.87 -24.40 12.57
N GLY A 357 -13.13 -24.81 11.54
CA GLY A 357 -13.67 -25.59 10.42
C GLY A 357 -14.52 -24.77 9.44
N MET A 358 -14.44 -23.45 9.50
CA MET A 358 -15.26 -22.56 8.69
C MET A 358 -14.71 -22.36 7.28
N ILE A 359 -13.39 -22.33 7.13
CA ILE A 359 -12.67 -22.09 5.88
C ILE A 359 -11.53 -23.08 5.67
N SER A 360 -11.14 -23.27 4.41
CA SER A 360 -9.93 -24.02 4.04
C SER A 360 -8.67 -23.16 4.17
N GLU A 361 -7.50 -23.80 4.09
CA GLU A 361 -6.22 -23.09 4.02
C GLU A 361 -6.17 -22.14 2.81
N GLU A 362 -6.68 -22.55 1.66
CA GLU A 362 -6.72 -21.72 0.45
C GLU A 362 -7.60 -20.49 0.64
N GLU A 363 -8.79 -20.66 1.21
CA GLU A 363 -9.67 -19.53 1.52
C GLU A 363 -9.04 -18.57 2.53
N ALA A 364 -8.36 -19.09 3.56
CA ALA A 364 -7.65 -18.28 4.55
C ALA A 364 -6.55 -17.42 3.93
N LEU A 365 -5.74 -18.00 3.04
CA LEU A 365 -4.68 -17.27 2.34
C LEU A 365 -5.25 -16.17 1.44
N MET A 366 -6.42 -16.39 0.83
CA MET A 366 -7.10 -15.40 0.00
C MET A 366 -7.75 -14.25 0.78
N GLN A 367 -8.02 -14.43 2.07
CA GLN A 367 -8.59 -13.38 2.92
C GLN A 367 -7.56 -12.33 3.37
N ILE A 368 -6.28 -12.61 3.26
CA ILE A 368 -5.20 -11.75 3.75
C ILE A 368 -4.70 -10.88 2.60
N ASP A 369 -4.63 -9.56 2.82
CA ASP A 369 -3.97 -8.65 1.90
C ASP A 369 -2.45 -8.82 2.02
N ALA A 370 -1.80 -9.29 0.96
CA ALA A 370 -0.36 -9.56 0.96
C ALA A 370 0.47 -8.31 1.29
N LYS A 371 0.08 -7.15 0.79
CA LYS A 371 0.79 -5.87 1.06
C LYS A 371 0.76 -5.51 2.55
N SER A 372 -0.29 -5.89 3.26
CA SER A 372 -0.43 -5.57 4.69
C SER A 372 0.61 -6.27 5.57
N LEU A 373 1.20 -7.35 5.10
CA LEU A 373 2.26 -8.06 5.83
C LEU A 373 3.51 -7.20 6.07
N ASP A 374 3.72 -6.17 5.26
CA ASP A 374 4.84 -5.24 5.45
C ASP A 374 4.87 -4.65 6.87
N MET A 375 3.70 -4.35 7.41
CA MET A 375 3.56 -3.85 8.78
C MET A 375 4.09 -4.81 9.86
N LEU A 376 4.08 -6.11 9.59
CA LEU A 376 4.51 -7.15 10.53
C LEU A 376 5.99 -7.52 10.39
N LEU A 377 6.66 -7.01 9.39
CA LEU A 377 8.09 -7.28 9.12
C LEU A 377 9.02 -6.31 9.85
N HIS A 378 8.45 -5.31 10.48
CA HIS A 378 9.16 -4.28 11.25
C HIS A 378 8.79 -4.39 12.73
N PRO A 379 9.65 -3.92 13.65
CA PRO A 379 9.30 -3.85 15.05
C PRO A 379 8.00 -3.08 15.28
N GLN A 380 7.19 -3.52 16.24
CA GLN A 380 5.93 -2.89 16.63
C GLN A 380 6.03 -2.38 18.06
N PHE A 381 5.28 -1.36 18.43
CA PHE A 381 5.14 -0.98 19.83
C PHE A 381 4.26 -1.96 20.59
N ASP A 382 4.55 -2.13 21.87
CA ASP A 382 3.64 -2.81 22.79
C ASP A 382 2.28 -2.09 22.79
N PRO A 383 1.16 -2.78 22.47
CA PRO A 383 -0.15 -2.12 22.28
C PRO A 383 -0.66 -1.41 23.53
N ALA A 384 -0.41 -1.95 24.72
CA ALA A 384 -0.87 -1.34 25.97
C ALA A 384 -0.08 -0.06 26.29
N ALA A 385 1.24 -0.11 26.09
CA ALA A 385 2.10 1.06 26.29
C ALA A 385 1.82 2.16 25.27
N LEU A 386 1.55 1.80 24.00
CA LEU A 386 1.20 2.73 22.95
C LEU A 386 -0.13 3.45 23.24
N LYS A 387 -1.13 2.72 23.71
CA LYS A 387 -2.44 3.27 24.06
C LYS A 387 -2.36 4.32 25.21
N ALA A 388 -1.43 4.13 26.12
CA ALA A 388 -1.19 5.06 27.23
C ALA A 388 -0.40 6.31 26.82
N ALA A 389 0.29 6.29 25.68
CA ALA A 389 1.12 7.38 25.19
C ALA A 389 0.32 8.35 24.31
N LYS A 390 0.66 9.65 24.42
CA LYS A 390 0.10 10.69 23.53
C LYS A 390 1.17 11.20 22.58
N PRO A 391 0.87 11.32 21.28
CA PRO A 391 1.83 11.88 20.33
C PRO A 391 2.09 13.36 20.63
N VAL A 392 3.34 13.78 20.53
CA VAL A 392 3.77 15.20 20.60
C VAL A 392 3.93 15.84 19.22
N GLY A 393 3.91 15.03 18.18
CA GLY A 393 3.96 15.49 16.79
C GLY A 393 3.56 14.39 15.83
N LYS A 394 3.26 14.79 14.59
CA LYS A 394 2.94 13.89 13.49
C LYS A 394 3.51 14.44 12.19
N ALA A 395 4.17 13.59 11.44
CA ALA A 395 4.74 13.92 10.15
C ALA A 395 4.56 12.76 9.16
N ILE A 396 5.36 12.70 8.11
CA ILE A 396 5.22 11.71 7.05
C ILE A 396 5.70 10.33 7.55
N ALA A 397 4.84 9.34 7.45
CA ALA A 397 5.17 7.93 7.65
C ALA A 397 6.04 7.44 6.48
N ALA A 398 7.35 7.67 6.56
CA ALA A 398 8.28 7.47 5.44
C ALA A 398 8.81 6.04 5.32
N SER A 399 9.05 5.37 6.44
CA SER A 399 9.42 3.95 6.48
C SER A 399 8.81 3.31 7.72
N PRO A 400 8.12 2.16 7.56
CA PRO A 400 7.34 1.57 8.64
C PRO A 400 8.19 1.04 9.79
N GLY A 401 7.55 0.80 10.91
CA GLY A 401 8.15 0.22 12.12
C GLY A 401 8.08 1.13 13.33
N ALA A 402 8.39 0.57 14.49
CA ALA A 402 8.47 1.25 15.76
C ALA A 402 9.93 1.40 16.20
N ALA A 403 10.32 2.59 16.61
CA ALA A 403 11.66 2.85 17.11
C ALA A 403 11.59 3.66 18.40
N ALA A 404 12.45 3.30 19.36
CA ALA A 404 12.60 4.02 20.60
C ALA A 404 14.08 4.07 20.99
N GLY A 405 14.55 5.20 21.47
CA GLY A 405 15.94 5.35 21.86
C GLY A 405 16.31 6.77 22.28
N LYS A 406 17.59 6.96 22.50
CA LYS A 406 18.18 8.25 22.85
C LYS A 406 18.43 9.07 21.58
N ILE A 407 18.18 10.36 21.65
CA ILE A 407 18.39 11.30 20.55
C ILE A 407 19.88 11.50 20.32
N VAL A 408 20.30 11.43 19.03
CA VAL A 408 21.59 11.86 18.53
C VAL A 408 21.38 12.75 17.31
N PHE A 409 22.29 13.68 17.08
CA PHE A 409 22.16 14.72 16.04
C PHE A 409 23.12 14.57 14.87
N THR A 410 24.13 13.69 15.00
CA THR A 410 25.12 13.47 13.95
C THR A 410 25.24 11.99 13.62
N ALA A 411 25.66 11.70 12.39
CA ALA A 411 25.90 10.33 11.94
C ALA A 411 27.03 9.69 12.77
N GLU A 412 28.06 10.45 13.09
CA GLU A 412 29.23 10.01 13.91
C GLU A 412 28.79 9.59 15.31
N ASP A 413 27.95 10.38 15.97
CA ASP A 413 27.40 10.04 17.30
C ASP A 413 26.53 8.79 17.24
N ALA A 414 25.74 8.64 16.18
CA ALA A 414 24.91 7.44 15.97
C ALA A 414 25.77 6.18 15.83
N VAL A 415 26.85 6.25 15.06
CA VAL A 415 27.80 5.14 14.89
C VAL A 415 28.50 4.80 16.20
N GLU A 416 29.03 5.80 16.91
CA GLU A 416 29.73 5.61 18.16
C GLU A 416 28.83 4.97 19.22
N GLN A 417 27.67 5.53 19.48
CA GLN A 417 26.74 5.00 20.48
C GLN A 417 26.11 3.67 20.05
N GLY A 418 25.79 3.51 18.78
CA GLY A 418 25.27 2.26 18.22
C GLY A 418 26.25 1.10 18.35
N LYS A 419 27.56 1.32 18.13
CA LYS A 419 28.61 0.33 18.34
C LYS A 419 28.77 -0.06 19.80
N MET A 420 28.45 0.82 20.75
CA MET A 420 28.42 0.51 22.18
C MET A 420 27.12 -0.21 22.62
N GLY A 421 26.21 -0.51 21.71
CA GLY A 421 24.95 -1.19 21.99
C GLY A 421 23.82 -0.28 22.47
N GLU A 422 24.00 1.04 22.45
CA GLU A 422 22.94 2.00 22.78
C GLU A 422 21.92 2.07 21.64
N LYS A 423 20.64 2.16 22.00
CA LYS A 423 19.56 2.40 21.06
C LYS A 423 19.41 3.89 20.84
N VAL A 424 19.60 4.34 19.60
CA VAL A 424 19.61 5.76 19.26
C VAL A 424 18.59 6.10 18.16
N ILE A 425 18.06 7.31 18.23
CA ILE A 425 17.23 7.94 17.22
C ILE A 425 18.04 9.08 16.59
N LEU A 426 18.31 8.98 15.30
CA LEU A 426 19.03 10.02 14.58
C LEU A 426 18.05 11.13 14.15
N VAL A 427 18.28 12.34 14.64
CA VAL A 427 17.45 13.52 14.32
C VAL A 427 18.30 14.50 13.51
N ARG A 428 17.85 14.77 12.29
CA ARG A 428 18.55 15.65 11.33
C ARG A 428 17.60 16.68 10.75
N LEU A 429 18.12 17.79 10.28
CA LEU A 429 17.37 18.73 9.45
C LEU A 429 16.94 18.01 8.14
N GLU A 430 17.89 17.37 7.50
CA GLU A 430 17.76 16.45 6.37
C GLU A 430 18.96 15.51 6.35
N THR A 431 18.86 14.35 5.72
CA THR A 431 19.98 13.42 5.58
C THR A 431 20.63 13.53 4.21
N SER A 432 21.92 13.22 4.16
CA SER A 432 22.72 13.14 2.94
C SER A 432 23.38 11.75 2.83
N PRO A 433 24.01 11.41 1.70
CA PRO A 433 24.76 10.14 1.57
C PRO A 433 25.83 9.92 2.64
N GLU A 434 26.38 10.98 3.22
CA GLU A 434 27.35 10.91 4.31
C GLU A 434 26.76 10.39 5.62
N ASP A 435 25.45 10.48 5.78
CA ASP A 435 24.74 10.03 6.99
C ASP A 435 24.40 8.51 6.97
N ILE A 436 24.64 7.80 5.87
CA ILE A 436 24.19 6.42 5.68
C ILE A 436 24.71 5.48 6.80
N GLU A 437 25.95 5.60 7.20
CA GLU A 437 26.49 4.77 8.27
C GLU A 437 25.80 5.05 9.62
N GLY A 438 25.56 6.31 9.94
CA GLY A 438 24.79 6.70 11.13
C GLY A 438 23.34 6.21 11.09
N MET A 439 22.70 6.26 9.94
CA MET A 439 21.36 5.73 9.72
C MET A 439 21.31 4.22 9.99
N LYS A 440 22.33 3.48 9.58
CA LYS A 440 22.44 2.03 9.75
C LYS A 440 22.53 1.62 11.24
N TYR A 441 23.19 2.41 12.06
CA TYR A 441 23.31 2.14 13.51
C TYR A 441 22.14 2.68 14.34
N SER A 442 21.24 3.43 13.74
CA SER A 442 20.08 4.01 14.41
C SER A 442 18.87 3.08 14.41
N GLN A 443 18.09 3.11 15.48
CA GLN A 443 16.79 2.41 15.54
C GLN A 443 15.75 3.09 14.66
N GLY A 444 15.79 4.42 14.58
CA GLY A 444 14.88 5.21 13.78
C GLY A 444 15.49 6.55 13.38
N ILE A 445 14.89 7.16 12.38
CA ILE A 445 15.33 8.40 11.78
C ILE A 445 14.19 9.41 11.78
N LEU A 446 14.46 10.62 12.25
CA LEU A 446 13.52 11.73 12.25
C LEU A 446 14.14 12.90 11.49
N THR A 447 13.46 13.42 10.47
CA THR A 447 13.90 14.61 9.75
C THR A 447 12.88 15.73 9.79
N VAL A 448 13.38 16.98 9.79
CA VAL A 448 12.56 18.18 9.75
C VAL A 448 12.05 18.44 8.33
N ARG A 449 12.89 18.18 7.33
CA ARG A 449 12.61 18.35 5.91
C ARG A 449 12.58 17.02 5.18
N GLY A 450 11.93 17.00 4.04
CA GLY A 450 11.87 15.85 3.15
C GLY A 450 10.48 15.20 3.08
N GLY A 451 10.19 14.63 1.94
CA GLY A 451 8.95 13.90 1.64
C GLY A 451 9.19 12.39 1.51
N GLN A 452 8.23 11.69 0.95
CA GLN A 452 8.28 10.24 0.70
C GLN A 452 9.44 9.81 -0.22
N THR A 453 9.92 10.71 -1.06
CA THR A 453 11.01 10.47 -2.01
C THR A 453 12.34 11.08 -1.57
N SER A 454 12.42 11.64 -0.35
CA SER A 454 13.66 12.18 0.21
C SER A 454 14.72 11.10 0.41
N HIS A 455 15.98 11.52 0.49
CA HIS A 455 17.09 10.62 0.78
C HIS A 455 16.86 9.79 2.04
N ALA A 456 16.42 10.43 3.14
CA ALA A 456 16.12 9.73 4.38
C ALA A 456 15.06 8.64 4.20
N ALA A 457 13.96 8.95 3.52
CA ALA A 457 12.86 8.02 3.29
C ALA A 457 13.29 6.82 2.42
N VAL A 458 13.98 7.08 1.32
CA VAL A 458 14.43 6.03 0.39
C VAL A 458 15.45 5.09 1.03
N VAL A 459 16.46 5.65 1.69
CA VAL A 459 17.52 4.86 2.34
C VAL A 459 16.96 4.07 3.53
N ALA A 460 16.11 4.71 4.36
CA ALA A 460 15.51 4.02 5.50
C ALA A 460 14.65 2.82 5.06
N ARG A 461 13.84 2.96 4.00
CA ARG A 461 13.08 1.84 3.43
C ARG A 461 13.99 0.73 2.92
N GLY A 462 15.07 1.08 2.25
CA GLY A 462 16.05 0.09 1.79
C GLY A 462 16.73 -0.68 2.92
N MET A 463 16.93 -0.04 4.07
CA MET A 463 17.52 -0.66 5.27
C MET A 463 16.49 -1.36 6.18
N GLY A 464 15.20 -1.18 5.94
CA GLY A 464 14.15 -1.64 6.86
C GLY A 464 14.12 -0.88 8.19
N THR A 465 14.61 0.36 8.21
CA THR A 465 14.69 1.20 9.42
C THR A 465 13.50 2.14 9.49
N CYS A 466 12.91 2.29 10.69
CA CYS A 466 11.81 3.22 10.93
C CYS A 466 12.21 4.65 10.56
N CYS A 467 11.36 5.37 9.83
CA CYS A 467 11.61 6.76 9.48
C CYS A 467 10.32 7.59 9.50
N VAL A 468 10.40 8.72 10.19
CA VAL A 468 9.40 9.79 10.17
C VAL A 468 10.08 11.01 9.56
N SER A 469 9.58 11.51 8.45
CA SER A 469 10.21 12.62 7.74
C SER A 469 9.31 13.83 7.57
N GLY A 470 9.91 14.99 7.33
CA GLY A 470 9.17 16.20 7.03
C GLY A 470 8.40 16.79 8.22
N CYS A 471 8.91 16.66 9.44
CA CYS A 471 8.30 17.25 10.63
C CYS A 471 8.61 18.76 10.70
N GLY A 472 7.87 19.55 9.94
CA GLY A 472 8.07 21.02 9.85
C GLY A 472 7.76 21.79 11.14
N GLU A 473 7.10 21.16 12.12
CA GLU A 473 6.84 21.74 13.45
C GLU A 473 8.09 21.79 14.32
N ILE A 474 9.12 20.99 13.98
CA ILE A 474 10.39 21.00 14.71
C ILE A 474 11.20 22.25 14.35
N LYS A 475 11.67 22.94 15.38
CA LYS A 475 12.67 24.01 15.26
C LYS A 475 14.02 23.42 15.64
N MET A 476 14.85 23.18 14.62
CA MET A 476 16.17 22.55 14.77
C MET A 476 17.27 23.54 15.04
N ASP A 477 18.14 23.20 15.99
CA ASP A 477 19.43 23.86 16.27
C ASP A 477 20.52 22.79 16.28
N GLU A 478 21.05 22.49 15.12
CA GLU A 478 22.07 21.42 14.97
C GLU A 478 23.38 21.75 15.66
N GLU A 479 23.77 23.03 15.72
CA GLU A 479 25.03 23.47 16.34
C GLU A 479 25.03 23.18 17.85
N ASN A 480 23.91 23.44 18.52
CA ASN A 480 23.75 23.20 19.95
C ASN A 480 23.16 21.83 20.29
N LYS A 481 23.00 20.96 19.28
CA LYS A 481 22.43 19.62 19.43
C LYS A 481 21.12 19.62 20.23
N GLN A 482 20.16 20.41 19.77
CA GLN A 482 18.83 20.51 20.37
C GLN A 482 17.76 20.84 19.33
N PHE A 483 16.51 20.53 19.65
CA PHE A 483 15.36 20.98 18.88
C PHE A 483 14.16 21.23 19.79
N THR A 484 13.22 22.03 19.30
CA THR A 484 11.95 22.32 20.00
C THR A 484 10.78 21.73 19.22
N LEU A 485 9.92 20.99 19.92
CA LEU A 485 8.69 20.39 19.41
C LEU A 485 7.59 20.46 20.48
N ALA A 486 6.40 20.92 20.13
CA ALA A 486 5.26 21.03 21.04
C ALA A 486 5.57 21.78 22.35
N GLY A 487 6.39 22.82 22.27
CA GLY A 487 6.76 23.66 23.40
C GLY A 487 7.84 23.09 24.34
N LYS A 488 8.38 21.91 24.04
CA LYS A 488 9.49 21.29 24.79
C LYS A 488 10.77 21.32 23.98
N THR A 489 11.90 21.60 24.63
CA THR A 489 13.24 21.50 24.05
C THR A 489 13.84 20.13 24.35
N TYR A 490 14.28 19.44 23.32
CA TYR A 490 14.94 18.12 23.38
C TYR A 490 16.44 18.29 23.12
N HIS A 491 17.23 17.61 23.93
CA HIS A 491 18.70 17.61 23.87
C HIS A 491 19.22 16.23 23.53
N GLU A 492 20.48 16.15 23.18
CA GLU A 492 21.17 14.87 22.99
C GLU A 492 21.06 14.01 24.23
N GLY A 493 20.69 12.73 24.05
CA GLY A 493 20.49 11.78 25.14
C GLY A 493 19.06 11.74 25.71
N ASP A 494 18.19 12.72 25.40
CA ASP A 494 16.77 12.62 25.73
C ASP A 494 16.13 11.46 24.96
N VAL A 495 15.05 10.88 25.49
CA VAL A 495 14.39 9.73 24.87
C VAL A 495 13.27 10.17 23.93
N LEU A 496 13.11 9.41 22.84
CA LEU A 496 12.07 9.64 21.87
C LEU A 496 11.60 8.29 21.29
N SER A 497 10.35 8.21 20.92
CA SER A 497 9.80 7.07 20.16
C SER A 497 9.15 7.55 18.87
N LEU A 498 9.38 6.80 17.79
CA LEU A 498 8.85 7.08 16.45
C LEU A 498 7.99 5.93 15.97
N ASP A 499 6.81 6.25 15.46
CA ASP A 499 5.97 5.31 14.73
C ASP A 499 6.07 5.60 13.23
N GLY A 500 6.90 4.86 12.53
CA GLY A 500 7.11 5.02 11.08
C GLY A 500 5.91 4.59 10.24
N SER A 501 4.95 3.90 10.82
CA SER A 501 3.72 3.45 10.15
C SER A 501 2.63 4.51 10.16
N THR A 502 2.57 5.32 11.22
CA THR A 502 1.58 6.39 11.39
C THR A 502 2.16 7.80 11.24
N GLY A 503 3.48 7.95 11.37
CA GLY A 503 4.17 9.23 11.40
C GLY A 503 4.15 9.92 12.76
N CYS A 504 3.65 9.28 13.81
CA CYS A 504 3.55 9.85 15.16
C CYS A 504 4.89 9.85 15.90
N ILE A 505 5.11 10.90 16.67
CA ILE A 505 6.30 11.10 17.51
C ILE A 505 5.85 11.16 18.97
N TYR A 506 6.54 10.41 19.86
CA TYR A 506 6.19 10.31 21.28
C TYR A 506 7.36 10.73 22.18
N ASP A 507 7.06 11.54 23.19
CA ASP A 507 8.00 11.94 24.25
C ASP A 507 8.04 10.87 25.37
N ALA A 508 8.43 9.66 24.99
CA ALA A 508 8.53 8.52 25.90
C ALA A 508 9.39 7.43 25.28
N LEU A 509 9.91 6.54 26.12
CA LEU A 509 10.56 5.31 25.69
C LEU A 509 9.52 4.18 25.68
N ILE A 510 8.82 3.99 24.56
CA ILE A 510 7.79 2.98 24.42
C ILE A 510 8.42 1.63 24.08
N PRO A 511 8.13 0.53 24.81
CA PRO A 511 8.66 -0.78 24.51
C PRO A 511 8.29 -1.25 23.10
N THR A 512 9.23 -1.88 22.41
CA THR A 512 9.05 -2.45 21.07
C THR A 512 9.10 -3.96 21.11
N ILE A 513 8.34 -4.58 20.20
CA ILE A 513 8.31 -6.03 19.97
C ILE A 513 8.95 -6.28 18.61
N PRO A 514 10.02 -7.10 18.50
CA PRO A 514 10.68 -7.39 17.23
C PRO A 514 9.77 -8.21 16.31
N ALA A 515 9.97 -8.05 15.00
CA ALA A 515 9.29 -8.85 14.00
C ALA A 515 9.81 -10.30 14.02
N ASP A 516 8.88 -11.26 13.99
CA ASP A 516 9.21 -12.69 13.85
C ASP A 516 8.25 -13.37 12.88
N PRO A 517 8.61 -13.47 11.57
CA PRO A 517 7.76 -14.09 10.57
C PRO A 517 7.75 -15.63 10.62
N ASN A 518 8.56 -16.24 11.50
CA ASN A 518 8.73 -17.69 11.56
C ASN A 518 7.97 -18.37 12.70
N SER A 519 7.32 -17.60 13.56
CA SER A 519 6.61 -18.12 14.72
C SER A 519 5.16 -17.66 14.78
N GLY A 520 4.35 -18.30 15.65
CA GLY A 520 2.97 -17.95 15.89
C GLY A 520 2.07 -18.05 14.66
N TYR A 521 1.09 -17.20 14.60
CA TYR A 521 0.13 -17.14 13.49
C TYR A 521 0.81 -16.72 12.17
N PHE A 522 1.76 -15.83 12.22
CA PHE A 522 2.50 -15.38 11.03
C PHE A 522 3.32 -16.52 10.41
N GLY A 523 4.04 -17.28 11.24
CA GLY A 523 4.77 -18.46 10.80
C GLY A 523 3.85 -19.51 10.18
N ARG A 524 2.68 -19.75 10.79
CA ARG A 524 1.68 -20.68 10.25
C ARG A 524 1.16 -20.24 8.87
N ILE A 525 0.86 -18.97 8.69
CA ILE A 525 0.45 -18.42 7.38
C ILE A 525 1.54 -18.59 6.35
N MET A 526 2.81 -18.33 6.70
CA MET A 526 3.95 -18.48 5.80
C MET A 526 4.17 -19.96 5.39
N GLU A 527 4.04 -20.89 6.30
CA GLU A 527 4.10 -22.32 5.99
C GLU A 527 3.00 -22.75 5.02
N MET A 528 1.77 -22.27 5.24
CA MET A 528 0.66 -22.54 4.33
C MET A 528 0.90 -21.90 2.95
N ALA A 529 1.44 -20.69 2.91
CA ALA A 529 1.77 -20.02 1.65
C ALA A 529 2.81 -20.82 0.85
N ASP A 530 3.86 -21.29 1.49
CA ASP A 530 4.88 -22.13 0.84
C ASP A 530 4.31 -23.44 0.29
N LYS A 531 3.37 -24.04 0.99
CA LYS A 531 2.68 -25.27 0.56
C LYS A 531 1.85 -25.03 -0.71
N HIS A 532 1.24 -23.90 -0.87
CA HIS A 532 0.30 -23.58 -1.95
C HIS A 532 0.91 -22.81 -3.13
N LYS A 533 2.09 -22.20 -2.98
CA LYS A 533 2.74 -21.48 -4.08
C LYS A 533 3.40 -22.42 -5.09
N ARG A 534 3.40 -22.02 -6.36
CA ARG A 534 4.22 -22.65 -7.41
C ARG A 534 5.52 -21.89 -7.63
N LEU A 535 5.44 -20.56 -7.73
CA LEU A 535 6.63 -19.73 -7.92
C LEU A 535 7.57 -19.85 -6.72
N ALA A 536 8.85 -20.07 -6.98
CA ALA A 536 9.88 -19.86 -5.97
C ALA A 536 10.03 -18.36 -5.69
N VAL A 537 10.39 -18.03 -4.48
CA VAL A 537 10.64 -16.64 -4.07
C VAL A 537 12.12 -16.49 -3.72
N ARG A 538 12.83 -15.71 -4.54
CA ARG A 538 14.22 -15.33 -4.35
C ARG A 538 14.32 -13.89 -3.85
N THR A 539 15.50 -13.49 -3.47
CA THR A 539 15.78 -12.12 -3.01
C THR A 539 16.82 -11.42 -3.89
N ASN A 540 16.75 -10.09 -3.90
CA ASN A 540 17.82 -9.22 -4.41
C ASN A 540 18.70 -8.84 -3.21
N ALA A 541 19.92 -9.34 -3.16
CA ALA A 541 20.85 -9.11 -2.06
C ALA A 541 22.29 -9.02 -2.59
N ASP A 542 23.02 -8.02 -2.10
CA ASP A 542 24.36 -7.68 -2.61
C ASP A 542 25.46 -7.91 -1.55
N ASN A 543 25.08 -8.32 -0.35
CA ASN A 543 26.01 -8.58 0.76
C ASN A 543 25.52 -9.74 1.66
N PRO A 544 26.41 -10.31 2.49
CA PRO A 544 26.03 -11.43 3.37
C PRO A 544 24.95 -11.12 4.39
N HIS A 545 24.88 -9.89 4.88
CA HIS A 545 23.88 -9.49 5.86
C HIS A 545 22.46 -9.52 5.25
N ASP A 546 22.28 -8.88 4.11
CA ASP A 546 20.98 -8.86 3.41
C ASP A 546 20.56 -10.27 2.99
N ALA A 547 21.52 -11.09 2.54
CA ALA A 547 21.28 -12.50 2.22
C ALA A 547 20.77 -13.27 3.45
N SER A 548 21.39 -13.09 4.62
CA SER A 548 20.97 -13.74 5.86
C SER A 548 19.60 -13.30 6.32
N VAL A 549 19.29 -12.01 6.24
CA VAL A 549 17.95 -11.46 6.55
C VAL A 549 16.90 -12.10 5.63
N ALA A 550 17.17 -12.14 4.33
CA ALA A 550 16.25 -12.73 3.37
C ALA A 550 16.01 -14.23 3.60
N VAL A 551 17.05 -14.99 3.94
CA VAL A 551 16.92 -16.41 4.30
C VAL A 551 16.06 -16.56 5.55
N SER A 552 16.23 -15.71 6.55
CA SER A 552 15.38 -15.72 7.75
C SER A 552 13.91 -15.43 7.42
N PHE A 553 13.63 -14.68 6.37
CA PHE A 553 12.28 -14.41 5.85
C PHE A 553 11.76 -15.49 4.88
N GLY A 554 12.56 -16.51 4.60
CA GLY A 554 12.14 -17.65 3.77
C GLY A 554 12.53 -17.55 2.30
N ALA A 555 13.52 -16.73 1.95
CA ALA A 555 14.03 -16.67 0.57
C ALA A 555 14.65 -18.00 0.13
N GLN A 556 14.36 -18.42 -1.09
CA GLN A 556 14.79 -19.69 -1.67
C GLN A 556 16.00 -19.55 -2.61
N GLY A 557 16.60 -18.38 -2.64
CA GLY A 557 17.78 -18.07 -3.46
C GLY A 557 17.99 -16.57 -3.58
N ILE A 558 19.06 -16.22 -4.30
CA ILE A 558 19.27 -14.84 -4.76
C ILE A 558 19.00 -14.80 -6.26
N GLY A 559 18.02 -14.00 -6.67
CA GLY A 559 17.70 -13.77 -8.08
C GLY A 559 18.54 -12.65 -8.70
N LEU A 560 19.08 -11.75 -7.89
CA LEU A 560 19.96 -10.67 -8.33
C LEU A 560 20.96 -10.31 -7.24
N CYS A 561 22.24 -10.50 -7.53
CA CYS A 561 23.35 -9.94 -6.77
C CYS A 561 24.07 -8.93 -7.69
N ARG A 562 23.99 -7.64 -7.32
CA ARG A 562 24.60 -6.54 -8.09
C ARG A 562 26.03 -6.31 -7.63
N THR A 563 26.98 -6.68 -8.47
CA THR A 563 28.40 -6.63 -8.11
C THR A 563 28.97 -5.21 -8.00
N GLU A 564 28.36 -4.23 -8.67
CA GLU A 564 28.76 -2.83 -8.58
C GLU A 564 28.70 -2.27 -7.15
N HIS A 565 27.74 -2.71 -6.35
CA HIS A 565 27.57 -2.24 -4.97
C HIS A 565 28.72 -2.67 -4.05
N MET A 566 29.49 -3.68 -4.46
CA MET A 566 30.66 -4.14 -3.72
C MET A 566 31.88 -3.23 -3.87
N PHE A 567 31.86 -2.31 -4.83
CA PHE A 567 33.02 -1.48 -5.18
C PHE A 567 32.97 -0.05 -4.62
N PHE A 568 31.87 0.36 -4.00
CA PHE A 568 31.71 1.72 -3.49
C PHE A 568 32.31 1.94 -2.09
N ASP A 569 32.68 0.90 -1.38
CA ASP A 569 33.29 1.01 -0.05
C ASP A 569 34.64 1.73 -0.12
N GLU A 570 34.97 2.52 0.89
CA GLU A 570 36.15 3.38 0.95
C GLU A 570 37.48 2.63 0.74
N ASP A 571 37.56 1.39 1.19
CA ASP A 571 38.75 0.54 1.04
C ASP A 571 38.87 -0.09 -0.35
N ARG A 572 37.80 -0.09 -1.15
CA ARG A 572 37.70 -0.76 -2.46
C ARG A 572 37.67 0.19 -3.64
N ILE A 573 37.03 1.35 -3.50
CA ILE A 573 36.87 2.30 -4.58
C ILE A 573 38.22 2.80 -5.18
N PRO A 574 39.31 2.94 -4.42
CA PRO A 574 40.61 3.31 -5.02
C PRO A 574 41.10 2.34 -6.09
N ALA A 575 41.00 1.03 -5.85
CA ALA A 575 41.39 0.02 -6.83
C ALA A 575 40.47 0.00 -8.06
N MET A 576 39.16 0.25 -7.86
CA MET A 576 38.18 0.39 -8.96
C MET A 576 38.51 1.61 -9.84
N ARG A 577 38.80 2.73 -9.23
CA ARG A 577 39.24 3.96 -9.94
C ARG A 577 40.55 3.78 -10.68
N GLU A 578 41.53 3.06 -10.10
CA GLU A 578 42.79 2.70 -10.75
C GLU A 578 42.53 1.85 -12.02
N MET A 579 41.62 0.90 -11.93
CA MET A 579 41.21 0.10 -13.08
C MET A 579 40.60 0.97 -14.20
N ILE A 580 39.72 1.87 -13.86
CA ILE A 580 39.00 2.74 -14.82
C ILE A 580 39.96 3.69 -15.55
N VAL A 581 40.95 4.27 -14.88
CA VAL A 581 41.89 5.21 -15.49
C VAL A 581 43.09 4.52 -16.17
N SER A 582 43.19 3.21 -16.07
CA SER A 582 44.24 2.44 -16.74
C SER A 582 44.17 2.58 -18.26
N LYS A 583 45.29 2.92 -18.89
CA LYS A 583 45.35 3.15 -20.34
C LYS A 583 45.76 1.87 -21.13
N THR A 584 46.24 0.86 -20.43
CA THR A 584 46.70 -0.40 -21.03
C THR A 584 45.98 -1.57 -20.36
N GLU A 585 45.81 -2.68 -21.09
CA GLU A 585 45.27 -3.94 -20.57
C GLU A 585 46.11 -4.44 -19.38
N GLU A 586 47.45 -4.36 -19.47
CA GLU A 586 48.33 -4.79 -18.39
C GLU A 586 48.09 -4.01 -17.09
N ALA A 587 47.98 -2.66 -17.17
CA ALA A 587 47.72 -1.84 -16.03
C ALA A 587 46.30 -2.11 -15.43
N ARG A 588 45.31 -2.35 -16.29
CA ARG A 588 43.97 -2.71 -15.90
C ARG A 588 43.91 -4.04 -15.17
N ARG A 589 44.64 -5.07 -15.69
CA ARG A 589 44.74 -6.36 -15.02
C ARG A 589 45.40 -6.28 -13.64
N LYS A 590 46.41 -5.43 -13.46
CA LYS A 590 47.02 -5.19 -12.14
C LYS A 590 46.02 -4.60 -11.13
N ALA A 591 45.19 -3.64 -11.56
CA ALA A 591 44.16 -3.08 -10.72
C ALA A 591 43.07 -4.13 -10.40
N LEU A 592 42.65 -4.91 -11.37
CA LEU A 592 41.66 -6.00 -11.20
C LEU A 592 42.19 -7.08 -10.24
N ASP A 593 43.49 -7.39 -10.25
CA ASP A 593 44.10 -8.32 -9.30
C ASP A 593 44.00 -7.86 -7.85
N LYS A 594 43.88 -6.54 -7.60
CA LYS A 594 43.62 -5.99 -6.29
C LYS A 594 42.14 -6.15 -5.86
N LEU A 595 41.23 -6.10 -6.83
CA LEU A 595 39.77 -6.25 -6.58
C LEU A 595 39.38 -7.72 -6.40
N LEU A 596 40.06 -8.63 -7.04
CA LEU A 596 39.75 -10.07 -7.03
C LEU A 596 39.57 -10.66 -5.62
N PRO A 597 40.53 -10.50 -4.68
CA PRO A 597 40.36 -11.03 -3.33
C PRO A 597 39.18 -10.45 -2.59
N MET A 598 38.87 -9.17 -2.82
CA MET A 598 37.75 -8.46 -2.19
C MET A 598 36.41 -9.04 -2.65
N GLN A 599 36.20 -9.15 -3.96
CA GLN A 599 34.99 -9.76 -4.53
C GLN A 599 34.85 -11.23 -4.16
N ARG A 600 35.93 -11.99 -4.22
CA ARG A 600 35.91 -13.40 -3.82
C ARG A 600 35.42 -13.54 -2.37
N SER A 601 35.91 -12.72 -1.45
CA SER A 601 35.49 -12.71 -0.05
C SER A 601 34.00 -12.40 0.08
N ASP A 602 33.48 -11.43 -0.67
CA ASP A 602 32.06 -11.10 -0.67
C ASP A 602 31.20 -12.28 -1.14
N PHE A 603 31.58 -12.91 -2.22
CA PHE A 603 30.87 -14.09 -2.74
C PHE A 603 30.94 -15.29 -1.79
N GLU A 604 32.07 -15.52 -1.12
CA GLU A 604 32.18 -16.54 -0.08
C GLU A 604 31.18 -16.29 1.07
N GLY A 605 31.08 -15.05 1.52
CA GLY A 605 30.11 -14.67 2.56
C GLY A 605 28.67 -14.87 2.10
N ILE A 606 28.35 -14.50 0.89
CA ILE A 606 27.00 -14.69 0.31
C ILE A 606 26.68 -16.19 0.16
N TYR A 607 27.60 -17.01 -0.36
CA TYR A 607 27.40 -18.45 -0.49
C TYR A 607 27.20 -19.15 0.86
N LYS A 608 27.96 -18.75 1.87
CA LYS A 608 27.76 -19.27 3.24
C LYS A 608 26.40 -18.89 3.80
N ALA A 609 25.95 -17.66 3.61
CA ALA A 609 24.64 -17.20 4.06
C ALA A 609 23.50 -17.94 3.35
N MET A 610 23.64 -18.22 2.06
CA MET A 610 22.59 -18.85 1.24
C MET A 610 22.57 -20.38 1.30
N GLY A 611 23.66 -21.01 1.73
CA GLY A 611 23.76 -22.47 1.72
C GLY A 611 23.70 -23.04 0.30
N GLU A 612 22.87 -24.05 0.08
CA GLU A 612 22.68 -24.67 -1.26
C GLU A 612 21.63 -23.96 -2.12
N HIS A 613 21.03 -22.88 -1.64
CA HIS A 613 20.11 -22.09 -2.43
C HIS A 613 20.83 -21.42 -3.60
N PRO A 614 20.22 -21.37 -4.80
CA PRO A 614 20.85 -20.76 -5.96
C PRO A 614 21.13 -19.28 -5.76
N VAL A 615 22.26 -18.82 -6.28
CA VAL A 615 22.69 -17.42 -6.24
C VAL A 615 23.02 -16.97 -7.67
N THR A 616 22.24 -16.04 -8.19
CA THR A 616 22.47 -15.41 -9.50
C THR A 616 23.29 -14.14 -9.31
N ILE A 617 24.52 -14.15 -9.84
CA ILE A 617 25.45 -13.02 -9.74
C ILE A 617 25.47 -12.29 -11.08
N ARG A 618 25.08 -11.03 -11.06
CA ARG A 618 25.14 -10.17 -12.25
C ARG A 618 26.50 -9.48 -12.32
N PHE A 619 27.15 -9.58 -13.48
CA PHE A 619 28.39 -8.87 -13.71
C PHE A 619 28.18 -7.35 -13.77
N LEU A 620 29.29 -6.61 -13.67
CA LEU A 620 29.31 -5.15 -13.60
C LEU A 620 28.39 -4.53 -14.67
N ASP A 621 27.42 -3.73 -14.22
CA ASP A 621 26.37 -3.15 -15.07
C ASP A 621 26.50 -1.65 -15.34
N PRO A 622 26.77 -0.77 -14.33
CA PRO A 622 26.74 0.66 -14.57
C PRO A 622 27.93 1.16 -15.40
N PRO A 623 27.80 2.32 -16.07
CA PRO A 623 28.91 2.98 -16.74
C PRO A 623 30.05 3.31 -15.78
N LEU A 624 31.28 3.25 -16.26
CA LEU A 624 32.47 3.44 -15.41
C LEU A 624 32.59 4.84 -14.77
N HIS A 625 32.02 5.87 -15.39
CA HIS A 625 32.04 7.22 -14.83
C HIS A 625 31.34 7.35 -13.49
N GLU A 626 30.40 6.44 -13.16
CA GLU A 626 29.69 6.48 -11.87
C GLU A 626 30.61 6.26 -10.67
N PHE A 627 31.76 5.62 -10.86
CA PHE A 627 32.76 5.40 -9.82
C PHE A 627 33.73 6.58 -9.65
N LEU A 628 33.68 7.57 -10.53
CA LEU A 628 34.58 8.71 -10.54
C LEU A 628 33.90 9.96 -9.97
N PRO A 629 34.67 10.86 -9.31
CA PRO A 629 34.13 12.11 -8.84
C PRO A 629 33.80 13.04 -10.03
N HIS A 630 32.82 13.94 -9.82
CA HIS A 630 32.36 14.88 -10.84
C HIS A 630 32.77 16.34 -10.58
N LYS A 631 33.03 16.68 -9.30
CA LYS A 631 33.44 18.04 -8.93
C LYS A 631 34.94 18.22 -9.10
N ASP A 632 35.35 19.41 -9.57
CA ASP A 632 36.76 19.72 -9.86
C ASP A 632 37.66 19.57 -8.62
N GLU A 633 37.17 19.94 -7.44
CA GLU A 633 37.90 19.80 -6.18
C GLU A 633 38.17 18.33 -5.84
N GLU A 634 37.17 17.48 -6.01
CA GLU A 634 37.28 16.06 -5.74
C GLU A 634 38.17 15.36 -6.79
N ILE A 635 38.10 15.80 -8.05
CA ILE A 635 38.99 15.33 -9.13
C ILE A 635 40.44 15.71 -8.85
N ALA A 636 40.71 16.94 -8.40
CA ALA A 636 42.03 17.38 -8.04
C ALA A 636 42.64 16.57 -6.88
N GLU A 637 41.83 16.30 -5.86
CA GLU A 637 42.23 15.46 -4.72
C GLU A 637 42.56 14.02 -5.15
N LEU A 638 41.66 13.41 -5.93
CA LEU A 638 41.88 12.06 -6.48
C LEU A 638 43.12 11.99 -7.39
N ALA A 639 43.33 12.97 -8.25
CA ALA A 639 44.51 13.05 -9.11
C ALA A 639 45.81 13.03 -8.28
N LYS A 640 45.83 13.77 -7.19
CA LYS A 640 46.97 13.82 -6.26
C LYS A 640 47.22 12.46 -5.61
N GLU A 641 46.15 11.80 -5.14
CA GLU A 641 46.22 10.48 -4.56
C GLU A 641 46.75 9.42 -5.54
N MET A 642 46.37 9.52 -6.80
CA MET A 642 46.73 8.59 -7.86
C MET A 642 48.07 8.92 -8.56
N GLY A 643 48.73 10.02 -8.19
CA GLY A 643 49.97 10.42 -8.84
C GLY A 643 49.78 10.90 -10.29
N MET A 644 48.60 11.40 -10.62
CA MET A 644 48.23 11.97 -11.91
C MET A 644 48.15 13.47 -11.85
N THR A 645 48.21 14.13 -12.99
CA THR A 645 47.86 15.59 -13.03
C THR A 645 46.35 15.76 -13.03
N PHE A 646 45.88 16.93 -12.53
CA PHE A 646 44.47 17.28 -12.58
C PHE A 646 43.92 17.25 -14.03
N GLU A 647 44.65 17.76 -14.97
CA GLU A 647 44.29 17.84 -16.38
C GLU A 647 44.13 16.44 -17.01
N GLU A 648 45.04 15.50 -16.68
CA GLU A 648 44.93 14.10 -17.16
C GLU A 648 43.67 13.42 -16.61
N LEU A 649 43.43 13.52 -15.32
CA LEU A 649 42.28 12.90 -14.70
C LEU A 649 40.97 13.58 -15.15
N LYS A 650 40.95 14.90 -15.24
CA LYS A 650 39.79 15.63 -15.75
C LYS A 650 39.46 15.26 -17.19
N ALA A 651 40.45 15.09 -18.05
CA ALA A 651 40.26 14.63 -19.42
C ALA A 651 39.66 13.22 -19.46
N THR A 652 40.14 12.33 -18.61
CA THR A 652 39.59 10.97 -18.50
C THR A 652 38.14 10.98 -18.01
N VAL A 653 37.82 11.71 -16.93
CA VAL A 653 36.46 11.84 -16.41
C VAL A 653 35.53 12.41 -17.48
N THR A 654 35.96 13.47 -18.17
CA THR A 654 35.17 14.10 -19.24
C THR A 654 34.92 13.13 -20.40
N SER A 655 35.93 12.34 -20.79
CA SER A 655 35.79 11.36 -21.88
C SER A 655 34.84 10.22 -21.56
N LEU A 656 34.71 9.87 -20.28
CA LEU A 656 33.82 8.79 -19.81
C LEU A 656 32.41 9.30 -19.53
N HIS A 657 32.20 10.62 -19.44
CA HIS A 657 30.88 11.19 -19.20
C HIS A 657 29.94 10.89 -20.39
N GLU A 658 28.77 10.39 -20.09
CA GLU A 658 27.77 10.02 -21.08
C GLU A 658 26.55 10.94 -20.99
N PHE A 659 26.01 11.36 -22.14
CA PHE A 659 24.77 12.14 -22.19
C PHE A 659 23.55 11.35 -21.76
N ASN A 660 23.54 10.05 -22.04
CA ASN A 660 22.51 9.12 -21.63
C ASN A 660 23.14 7.84 -21.08
N PRO A 661 23.50 7.82 -19.80
CA PRO A 661 24.17 6.67 -19.19
C PRO A 661 23.41 5.35 -19.30
N MET A 662 22.07 5.41 -19.28
CA MET A 662 21.22 4.22 -19.39
C MET A 662 21.41 3.47 -20.74
N MET A 663 21.69 4.20 -21.81
CA MET A 663 21.88 3.67 -23.18
C MET A 663 23.34 3.64 -23.62
N GLY A 664 24.26 3.87 -22.70
CA GLY A 664 25.67 4.06 -22.99
C GLY A 664 26.56 2.82 -22.87
N HIS A 665 27.83 3.06 -22.55
CA HIS A 665 28.89 2.06 -22.40
C HIS A 665 28.80 1.41 -21.02
N ARG A 666 27.93 0.43 -20.90
CA ARG A 666 27.66 -0.30 -19.66
C ARG A 666 27.33 -1.78 -19.93
N GLY A 667 27.21 -2.56 -18.85
CA GLY A 667 26.76 -3.96 -18.92
C GLY A 667 27.66 -4.85 -19.76
N CYS A 668 27.08 -5.67 -20.63
CA CYS A 668 27.84 -6.55 -21.49
C CYS A 668 28.77 -5.80 -22.46
N ARG A 669 28.50 -4.55 -22.77
CA ARG A 669 29.34 -3.70 -23.62
C ARG A 669 30.71 -3.45 -22.99
N LEU A 670 30.74 -3.32 -21.63
CA LEU A 670 32.02 -3.31 -20.90
C LEU A 670 32.78 -4.62 -20.99
N CYS A 671 32.08 -5.75 -20.91
CA CYS A 671 32.71 -7.07 -21.06
C CYS A 671 33.24 -7.31 -22.48
N VAL A 672 32.60 -6.72 -23.49
CA VAL A 672 33.09 -6.79 -24.89
C VAL A 672 34.34 -5.92 -25.07
N THR A 673 34.31 -4.70 -24.56
CA THR A 673 35.43 -3.74 -24.68
C THR A 673 36.62 -4.11 -23.78
N TYR A 674 36.30 -4.56 -22.55
CA TYR A 674 37.31 -4.93 -21.54
C TYR A 674 37.07 -6.35 -20.99
N PRO A 675 37.34 -7.40 -21.77
CA PRO A 675 37.06 -8.80 -21.37
C PRO A 675 37.72 -9.21 -20.06
N GLU A 676 38.84 -8.60 -19.68
CA GLU A 676 39.54 -8.85 -18.43
C GLU A 676 38.66 -8.55 -17.17
N ILE A 677 37.67 -7.67 -17.26
CA ILE A 677 36.71 -7.45 -16.16
C ILE A 677 35.85 -8.70 -15.96
N ALA A 678 35.31 -9.26 -17.05
CA ALA A 678 34.53 -10.50 -16.98
C ALA A 678 35.38 -11.69 -16.52
N GLU A 679 36.63 -11.76 -16.92
CA GLU A 679 37.58 -12.79 -16.48
C GLU A 679 37.80 -12.69 -14.96
N MET A 680 38.05 -11.50 -14.45
CA MET A 680 38.26 -11.29 -13.00
C MET A 680 37.02 -11.67 -12.22
N GLN A 681 35.84 -11.20 -12.61
CA GLN A 681 34.59 -11.52 -11.92
C GLN A 681 34.27 -13.01 -11.96
N THR A 682 34.52 -13.68 -13.10
CA THR A 682 34.34 -15.13 -13.22
C THR A 682 35.27 -15.87 -12.27
N ARG A 683 36.56 -15.49 -12.24
CA ARG A 683 37.53 -16.07 -11.32
C ARG A 683 37.10 -15.91 -9.86
N ALA A 684 36.64 -14.71 -9.46
CA ALA A 684 36.15 -14.46 -8.10
C ALA A 684 34.95 -15.34 -7.73
N VAL A 685 33.99 -15.50 -8.62
CA VAL A 685 32.82 -16.37 -8.42
C VAL A 685 33.22 -17.83 -8.24
N ILE A 686 34.01 -18.34 -9.14
CA ILE A 686 34.39 -19.77 -9.14
C ILE A 686 35.33 -20.09 -7.98
N GLU A 687 36.32 -19.26 -7.69
CA GLU A 687 37.19 -19.43 -6.52
C GLU A 687 36.42 -19.41 -5.22
N ALA A 688 35.44 -18.46 -5.08
CA ALA A 688 34.56 -18.40 -3.91
C ALA A 688 33.75 -19.69 -3.77
N ALA A 689 33.18 -20.18 -4.84
CA ALA A 689 32.43 -21.44 -4.85
C ALA A 689 33.30 -22.63 -4.44
N ILE A 690 34.50 -22.73 -4.95
CA ILE A 690 35.48 -23.77 -4.58
C ILE A 690 35.80 -23.72 -3.10
N ASN A 691 36.14 -22.54 -2.59
CA ASN A 691 36.50 -22.36 -1.18
C ASN A 691 35.38 -22.75 -0.24
N VAL A 692 34.15 -22.31 -0.53
CA VAL A 692 32.99 -22.64 0.29
C VAL A 692 32.61 -24.12 0.18
N ARG A 693 32.71 -24.73 -1.00
CA ARG A 693 32.50 -26.18 -1.17
C ARG A 693 33.48 -26.99 -0.33
N ARG A 694 34.76 -26.61 -0.31
CA ARG A 694 35.81 -27.27 0.47
C ARG A 694 35.62 -27.10 1.98
N GLU A 695 35.24 -25.89 2.41
CA GLU A 695 35.09 -25.57 3.82
C GLU A 695 33.81 -26.18 4.42
N THR A 696 32.72 -26.18 3.69
CA THR A 696 31.39 -26.54 4.23
C THR A 696 30.81 -27.85 3.68
N GLY A 697 31.31 -28.36 2.57
CA GLY A 697 30.75 -29.52 1.89
C GLY A 697 29.46 -29.22 1.13
N LEU A 698 28.99 -27.98 1.07
CA LEU A 698 27.77 -27.58 0.37
C LEU A 698 27.97 -27.71 -1.17
N ASN A 699 26.88 -28.11 -1.84
CA ASN A 699 26.89 -28.22 -3.31
C ASN A 699 26.51 -26.86 -3.94
N ILE A 700 27.47 -25.97 -4.02
CA ILE A 700 27.30 -24.64 -4.63
C ILE A 700 27.32 -24.77 -6.16
N VAL A 701 26.25 -24.27 -6.80
CA VAL A 701 26.15 -24.20 -8.28
C VAL A 701 26.03 -22.71 -8.65
N PRO A 702 27.15 -22.09 -9.07
CA PRO A 702 27.13 -20.68 -9.47
C PRO A 702 26.23 -20.41 -10.66
N GLU A 703 25.47 -19.30 -10.61
CA GLU A 703 24.71 -18.77 -11.73
C GLU A 703 25.24 -17.39 -12.09
N ILE A 704 25.83 -17.27 -13.26
CA ILE A 704 26.45 -16.05 -13.76
C ILE A 704 25.53 -15.40 -14.79
N MET A 705 25.18 -14.15 -14.54
CA MET A 705 24.24 -13.38 -15.36
C MET A 705 24.94 -12.23 -16.07
N ILE A 706 24.85 -12.20 -17.40
CA ILE A 706 25.40 -11.14 -18.24
C ILE A 706 24.30 -10.10 -18.49
N PRO A 707 24.50 -8.84 -18.04
CA PRO A 707 23.49 -7.79 -18.18
C PRO A 707 23.49 -7.15 -19.56
N LEU A 708 22.36 -6.51 -19.92
CA LEU A 708 22.20 -5.60 -21.05
C LEU A 708 22.43 -6.23 -22.44
N VAL A 709 22.24 -7.52 -22.57
CA VAL A 709 22.38 -8.23 -23.85
C VAL A 709 21.23 -7.85 -24.79
N GLY A 710 21.56 -7.44 -26.01
CA GLY A 710 20.57 -7.14 -27.06
C GLY A 710 20.71 -8.02 -28.30
N GLU A 711 21.86 -8.67 -28.46
CA GLU A 711 22.20 -9.52 -29.58
C GLU A 711 22.84 -10.82 -29.09
N VAL A 712 22.44 -11.96 -29.65
CA VAL A 712 22.94 -13.26 -29.23
C VAL A 712 24.48 -13.38 -29.33
N LYS A 713 25.06 -12.70 -30.28
CA LYS A 713 26.55 -12.71 -30.46
C LYS A 713 27.28 -11.98 -29.34
N GLU A 714 26.66 -10.96 -28.71
CA GLU A 714 27.21 -10.33 -27.50
C GLU A 714 27.32 -11.37 -26.38
N LEU A 715 26.26 -12.12 -26.15
CA LEU A 715 26.25 -13.16 -25.12
C LEU A 715 27.22 -14.27 -25.42
N ALA A 716 27.26 -14.78 -26.66
CA ALA A 716 28.17 -15.83 -27.08
C ALA A 716 29.64 -15.44 -26.90
N TYR A 717 29.98 -14.19 -27.25
CA TYR A 717 31.32 -13.65 -27.09
C TYR A 717 31.71 -13.56 -25.60
N VAL A 718 30.92 -12.94 -24.78
CA VAL A 718 31.20 -12.81 -23.32
C VAL A 718 31.20 -14.18 -22.64
N LYS A 719 30.26 -15.05 -22.96
CA LYS A 719 30.18 -16.41 -22.43
C LYS A 719 31.41 -17.21 -22.72
N SER A 720 32.03 -17.03 -23.89
CA SER A 720 33.27 -17.71 -24.25
C SER A 720 34.41 -17.44 -23.27
N PHE A 721 34.61 -16.20 -22.84
CA PHE A 721 35.57 -15.81 -21.80
C PHE A 721 35.19 -16.35 -20.42
N VAL A 722 33.92 -16.27 -20.06
CA VAL A 722 33.40 -16.76 -18.77
C VAL A 722 33.64 -18.26 -18.64
N VAL A 723 33.23 -19.04 -19.61
CA VAL A 723 33.39 -20.51 -19.60
C VAL A 723 34.88 -20.92 -19.61
N LYS A 724 35.69 -20.28 -20.44
CA LYS A 724 37.12 -20.53 -20.48
C LYS A 724 37.79 -20.24 -19.13
N THR A 725 37.47 -19.11 -18.52
CA THR A 725 38.03 -18.73 -17.22
C THR A 725 37.57 -19.69 -16.12
N ALA A 726 36.27 -20.01 -16.09
CA ALA A 726 35.69 -20.92 -15.09
C ALA A 726 36.40 -22.32 -15.17
N LYS A 727 36.54 -22.86 -16.34
CA LYS A 727 37.22 -24.16 -16.55
C LYS A 727 38.70 -24.11 -16.16
N LYS A 728 39.39 -23.04 -16.49
CA LYS A 728 40.77 -22.82 -16.09
C LYS A 728 40.96 -22.81 -14.58
N VAL A 729 40.08 -22.05 -13.87
CA VAL A 729 40.12 -21.96 -12.39
C VAL A 729 39.82 -23.32 -11.75
N MET A 730 38.86 -24.07 -12.27
CA MET A 730 38.55 -25.42 -11.79
C MET A 730 39.72 -26.38 -12.00
N GLU A 731 40.35 -26.32 -13.15
CA GLU A 731 41.56 -27.15 -13.47
C GLU A 731 42.72 -26.80 -12.54
N GLU A 732 43.01 -25.53 -12.33
CA GLU A 732 44.02 -25.04 -11.38
C GLU A 732 43.81 -25.58 -9.96
N ASN A 733 42.54 -25.83 -9.57
CA ASN A 733 42.16 -26.32 -8.25
C ASN A 733 41.80 -27.80 -8.21
N ASN A 734 42.07 -28.56 -9.28
CA ASN A 734 41.79 -30.00 -9.38
C ASN A 734 40.31 -30.35 -9.01
N THR A 735 39.38 -29.60 -9.51
CA THR A 735 37.95 -29.80 -9.23
C THR A 735 37.10 -29.49 -10.46
N GLU A 736 35.94 -30.07 -10.54
CA GLU A 736 34.96 -29.82 -11.58
C GLU A 736 33.57 -29.85 -10.96
N PHE A 737 32.75 -28.86 -11.27
CA PHE A 737 31.36 -28.78 -10.84
C PHE A 737 30.55 -27.96 -11.82
N LYS A 738 29.22 -28.09 -11.73
CA LYS A 738 28.24 -27.38 -12.57
C LYS A 738 28.17 -25.90 -12.23
N PHE A 739 28.12 -25.06 -13.25
CA PHE A 739 27.74 -23.65 -13.16
C PHE A 739 26.88 -23.28 -14.38
N LEU A 740 26.12 -22.24 -14.28
CA LEU A 740 25.20 -21.76 -15.31
C LEU A 740 25.61 -20.38 -15.77
N VAL A 741 25.45 -20.11 -17.06
CA VAL A 741 25.62 -18.77 -17.65
C VAL A 741 24.32 -18.41 -18.35
N GLY A 742 23.72 -17.31 -17.93
CA GLY A 742 22.47 -16.78 -18.48
C GLY A 742 22.53 -15.27 -18.67
N THR A 743 21.42 -14.70 -18.96
CA THR A 743 21.33 -13.27 -19.23
C THR A 743 20.12 -12.61 -18.57
N MET A 744 20.24 -11.31 -18.35
CA MET A 744 19.10 -10.46 -18.03
C MET A 744 18.40 -10.03 -19.33
N ILE A 745 17.11 -10.28 -19.43
CA ILE A 745 16.26 -9.77 -20.50
C ILE A 745 15.70 -8.42 -20.04
N GLU A 746 16.28 -7.35 -20.52
CA GLU A 746 15.95 -5.99 -20.12
C GLU A 746 15.92 -5.00 -21.27
N ILE A 747 16.35 -5.42 -22.45
CA ILE A 747 16.27 -4.66 -23.69
C ILE A 747 15.12 -5.22 -24.53
N PRO A 748 14.22 -4.39 -25.07
CA PRO A 748 13.09 -4.84 -25.90
C PRO A 748 13.54 -5.73 -27.08
N ARG A 749 14.65 -5.43 -27.71
CA ARG A 749 15.20 -6.27 -28.79
C ARG A 749 15.56 -7.68 -28.29
N ALA A 750 16.11 -7.80 -27.10
CA ALA A 750 16.40 -9.10 -26.49
C ALA A 750 15.11 -9.93 -26.29
N ALA A 751 14.05 -9.30 -25.81
CA ALA A 751 12.75 -9.96 -25.66
C ALA A 751 12.18 -10.43 -27.02
N LEU A 752 12.33 -9.62 -28.05
CA LEU A 752 11.86 -9.93 -29.42
C LEU A 752 12.69 -11.04 -30.11
N THR A 753 13.90 -11.26 -29.67
CA THR A 753 14.83 -12.28 -30.22
C THR A 753 15.24 -13.32 -29.18
N ALA A 754 14.39 -13.55 -28.19
CA ALA A 754 14.67 -14.44 -27.08
C ALA A 754 14.90 -15.90 -27.50
N ASP A 755 14.31 -16.35 -28.61
CA ASP A 755 14.56 -17.65 -29.21
C ASP A 755 16.03 -17.81 -29.61
N GLN A 756 16.65 -16.78 -30.17
CA GLN A 756 18.06 -16.79 -30.53
C GLN A 756 18.96 -16.74 -29.29
N ILE A 757 18.63 -15.85 -28.34
CA ILE A 757 19.41 -15.68 -27.10
C ILE A 757 19.38 -16.96 -26.26
N ALA A 758 18.27 -17.69 -26.24
CA ALA A 758 18.12 -18.95 -25.52
C ALA A 758 19.03 -20.07 -26.05
N THR A 759 19.61 -19.96 -27.27
CA THR A 759 20.62 -20.91 -27.75
C THR A 759 21.89 -20.84 -26.93
N GLU A 760 22.22 -19.69 -26.35
CA GLU A 760 23.38 -19.44 -25.51
C GLU A 760 23.06 -19.31 -24.03
N ALA A 761 21.94 -18.71 -23.67
CA ALA A 761 21.55 -18.51 -22.30
C ALA A 761 20.92 -19.76 -21.68
N GLU A 762 21.41 -20.16 -20.51
CA GLU A 762 20.88 -21.29 -19.74
C GLU A 762 19.75 -20.86 -18.81
N PHE A 763 19.60 -19.57 -18.57
CA PHE A 763 18.46 -18.96 -17.84
C PHE A 763 18.21 -17.53 -18.32
N PHE A 764 16.97 -17.05 -18.13
CA PHE A 764 16.58 -15.65 -18.28
C PHE A 764 16.16 -15.07 -16.95
N SER A 765 16.61 -13.86 -16.65
CA SER A 765 16.08 -13.02 -15.60
C SER A 765 15.56 -11.73 -16.23
N PHE A 766 14.27 -11.46 -16.05
CA PHE A 766 13.67 -10.24 -16.60
C PHE A 766 14.00 -9.04 -15.72
N GLY A 767 14.80 -8.12 -16.24
CA GLY A 767 15.14 -6.84 -15.61
C GLY A 767 14.09 -5.80 -15.95
N THR A 768 12.96 -5.85 -15.27
CA THR A 768 11.77 -5.08 -15.64
C THR A 768 11.89 -3.58 -15.41
N ASN A 769 12.85 -3.11 -14.62
CA ASN A 769 13.12 -1.68 -14.49
C ASN A 769 13.59 -1.09 -15.82
N ASP A 770 14.67 -1.63 -16.40
CA ASP A 770 15.19 -1.19 -17.70
C ASP A 770 14.24 -1.53 -18.85
N LEU A 771 13.62 -2.69 -18.81
CA LEU A 771 12.64 -3.08 -19.82
C LEU A 771 11.46 -2.12 -19.88
N THR A 772 10.98 -1.67 -18.73
CA THR A 772 9.92 -0.65 -18.61
C THR A 772 10.40 0.69 -19.16
N GLN A 773 11.58 1.16 -18.75
CA GLN A 773 12.16 2.43 -19.23
C GLN A 773 12.26 2.46 -20.76
N MET A 774 12.79 1.42 -21.35
CA MET A 774 13.00 1.35 -22.79
C MET A 774 11.71 1.14 -23.57
N THR A 775 10.74 0.45 -23.00
CA THR A 775 9.43 0.21 -23.64
C THR A 775 8.56 1.47 -23.61
N PHE A 776 8.52 2.19 -22.50
CA PHE A 776 7.82 3.48 -22.40
C PHE A 776 8.61 4.63 -23.02
N GLY A 777 9.92 4.52 -23.16
CA GLY A 777 10.77 5.56 -23.75
C GLY A 777 11.04 6.74 -22.81
N PHE A 778 11.04 6.53 -21.49
CA PHE A 778 11.44 7.56 -20.53
C PHE A 778 12.25 6.97 -19.36
N SER A 779 13.10 7.81 -18.77
CA SER A 779 13.93 7.44 -17.63
C SER A 779 13.14 7.46 -16.33
N ARG A 780 13.37 6.49 -15.46
CA ARG A 780 12.82 6.45 -14.10
C ARG A 780 13.20 7.71 -13.30
N ASP A 781 14.44 8.17 -13.45
CA ASP A 781 14.95 9.32 -12.69
C ASP A 781 14.34 10.64 -13.16
N ASP A 782 13.95 10.75 -14.41
CA ASP A 782 13.32 11.94 -14.97
C ASP A 782 11.78 11.92 -14.93
N ALA A 783 11.18 10.77 -14.78
CA ALA A 783 9.73 10.58 -14.89
C ALA A 783 8.94 11.39 -13.85
N GLY A 784 9.49 11.63 -12.67
CA GLY A 784 8.87 12.45 -11.62
C GLY A 784 8.48 13.87 -12.08
N LYS A 785 9.10 14.38 -13.13
CA LYS A 785 8.81 15.71 -13.67
C LYS A 785 7.45 15.81 -14.37
N PHE A 786 6.90 14.69 -14.85
CA PHE A 786 5.64 14.67 -15.61
C PHE A 786 4.62 13.64 -15.16
N LEU A 787 5.01 12.58 -14.46
CA LEU A 787 4.08 11.50 -14.06
C LEU A 787 2.93 11.99 -13.19
N SER A 788 3.15 12.98 -12.32
CA SER A 788 2.09 13.56 -11.50
C SER A 788 0.95 14.12 -12.35
N ALA A 789 1.29 14.83 -13.44
CA ALA A 789 0.29 15.34 -14.38
C ALA A 789 -0.46 14.22 -15.12
N TYR A 790 0.22 13.11 -15.40
CA TYR A 790 -0.41 11.94 -16.03
C TYR A 790 -1.43 11.27 -15.11
N TYR A 791 -1.15 11.21 -13.81
CA TYR A 791 -2.10 10.70 -12.82
C TYR A 791 -3.30 11.64 -12.65
N GLU A 792 -3.06 12.95 -12.53
CA GLU A 792 -4.12 13.96 -12.43
C GLU A 792 -5.07 13.92 -13.64
N LYS A 793 -4.51 13.73 -14.84
CA LYS A 793 -5.26 13.65 -16.10
C LYS A 793 -5.77 12.24 -16.39
N LYS A 794 -5.55 11.28 -15.51
CA LYS A 794 -6.03 9.89 -15.62
C LYS A 794 -5.50 9.16 -16.87
N ILE A 795 -4.32 9.54 -17.34
CA ILE A 795 -3.63 8.87 -18.46
C ILE A 795 -3.00 7.57 -17.95
N TYR A 796 -2.35 7.61 -16.78
CA TYR A 796 -1.88 6.43 -16.06
C TYR A 796 -2.65 6.27 -14.75
N GLU A 797 -3.02 5.03 -14.43
CA GLU A 797 -3.69 4.66 -13.19
C GLU A 797 -2.69 4.34 -12.07
N SER A 798 -1.48 3.91 -12.42
CA SER A 798 -0.42 3.55 -11.47
C SER A 798 0.96 3.84 -12.05
N ASP A 799 1.96 3.91 -11.17
CA ASP A 799 3.36 4.03 -11.56
C ASP A 799 3.83 2.74 -12.25
N PRO A 800 4.27 2.80 -13.51
CA PRO A 800 4.73 1.61 -14.24
C PRO A 800 6.02 1.01 -13.67
N PHE A 801 6.75 1.72 -12.82
CA PHE A 801 7.92 1.20 -12.12
C PHE A 801 7.58 0.47 -10.82
N ALA A 802 6.48 0.81 -10.20
CA ALA A 802 6.00 0.13 -8.99
C ALA A 802 5.15 -1.11 -9.33
N ARG A 803 4.35 -1.02 -10.38
CA ARG A 803 3.45 -2.05 -10.84
C ARG A 803 3.68 -2.34 -12.32
N LEU A 804 3.91 -3.61 -12.66
CA LEU A 804 4.22 -4.01 -14.02
C LEU A 804 3.09 -3.65 -15.01
N ASP A 805 3.45 -2.96 -16.07
CA ASP A 805 2.59 -2.77 -17.23
C ASP A 805 2.38 -4.12 -17.93
N GLN A 806 1.20 -4.71 -17.77
CA GLN A 806 0.88 -6.01 -18.33
C GLN A 806 0.51 -5.96 -19.82
N ILE A 807 0.25 -4.77 -20.36
CA ILE A 807 -0.19 -4.57 -21.75
C ILE A 807 1.01 -4.50 -22.71
N GLY A 808 1.95 -3.61 -22.47
CA GLY A 808 3.15 -3.42 -23.31
C GLY A 808 4.34 -4.23 -22.84
N VAL A 809 4.86 -3.92 -21.66
CA VAL A 809 6.01 -4.62 -21.08
C VAL A 809 5.69 -6.10 -20.85
N GLY A 810 4.49 -6.39 -20.37
CA GLY A 810 4.01 -7.74 -20.13
C GLY A 810 3.96 -8.60 -21.40
N LYS A 811 3.61 -8.02 -22.55
CA LYS A 811 3.69 -8.73 -23.85
C LYS A 811 5.10 -9.16 -24.19
N LEU A 812 6.09 -8.30 -23.93
CA LEU A 812 7.51 -8.63 -24.16
C LEU A 812 7.97 -9.76 -23.24
N VAL A 813 7.57 -9.73 -21.97
CA VAL A 813 7.90 -10.79 -21.01
C VAL A 813 7.27 -12.12 -21.41
N ASP A 814 5.98 -12.14 -21.74
CA ASP A 814 5.26 -13.34 -22.18
C ASP A 814 5.85 -13.92 -23.47
N MET A 815 6.11 -13.08 -24.44
CA MET A 815 6.73 -13.47 -25.71
C MET A 815 8.13 -14.09 -25.49
N ALA A 816 8.97 -13.43 -24.70
CA ALA A 816 10.32 -13.91 -24.42
C ALA A 816 10.31 -15.23 -23.62
N ALA A 817 9.40 -15.38 -22.68
CA ALA A 817 9.24 -16.61 -21.92
C ALA A 817 8.85 -17.79 -22.84
N LYS A 818 7.89 -17.60 -23.71
CA LYS A 818 7.43 -18.61 -24.67
C LYS A 818 8.52 -18.98 -25.67
N MET A 819 9.19 -18.00 -26.27
CA MET A 819 10.26 -18.23 -27.22
C MET A 819 11.49 -18.90 -26.56
N GLY A 820 11.83 -18.48 -25.36
CA GLY A 820 12.91 -19.09 -24.59
C GLY A 820 12.67 -20.56 -24.32
N ARG A 821 11.48 -20.93 -23.87
CA ARG A 821 11.10 -22.33 -23.62
C ARG A 821 10.98 -23.16 -24.89
N ALA A 822 10.57 -22.57 -26.01
CA ALA A 822 10.49 -23.25 -27.29
C ALA A 822 11.90 -23.67 -27.78
N THR A 823 12.92 -22.83 -27.59
CA THR A 823 14.30 -23.11 -27.95
C THR A 823 15.01 -24.00 -26.93
N ARG A 824 14.80 -23.71 -25.64
CA ARG A 824 15.42 -24.45 -24.52
C ARG A 824 14.33 -24.80 -23.50
N PRO A 825 13.73 -26.00 -23.60
CA PRO A 825 12.60 -26.39 -22.74
C PRO A 825 12.88 -26.38 -21.24
N ASP A 826 14.12 -26.56 -20.84
CA ASP A 826 14.61 -26.56 -19.46
C ASP A 826 15.12 -25.19 -18.98
N ILE A 827 14.97 -24.14 -19.79
CA ILE A 827 15.40 -22.79 -19.41
C ILE A 827 14.70 -22.34 -18.13
N HIS A 828 15.48 -21.81 -17.19
CA HIS A 828 14.95 -21.25 -15.95
C HIS A 828 14.60 -19.77 -16.14
N LEU A 829 13.38 -19.38 -15.76
CA LEU A 829 12.84 -18.05 -15.99
C LEU A 829 12.47 -17.37 -14.68
N GLY A 830 12.92 -16.14 -14.49
CA GLY A 830 12.59 -15.36 -13.31
C GLY A 830 12.52 -13.87 -13.58
N ILE A 831 12.06 -13.10 -12.59
CA ILE A 831 12.00 -11.65 -12.61
C ILE A 831 12.77 -11.09 -11.42
N CYS A 832 13.51 -10.02 -11.61
CA CYS A 832 14.34 -9.41 -10.56
C CYS A 832 14.20 -7.89 -10.43
N GLY A 833 13.33 -7.24 -11.21
CA GLY A 833 13.01 -5.81 -11.06
C GLY A 833 12.19 -5.54 -9.80
N GLU A 834 11.90 -4.27 -9.54
CA GLU A 834 11.04 -3.84 -8.41
C GLU A 834 9.67 -4.54 -8.41
N HIS A 835 9.19 -4.93 -9.56
CA HIS A 835 7.93 -5.64 -9.75
C HIS A 835 7.90 -7.04 -9.09
N GLY A 836 9.05 -7.64 -8.79
CA GLY A 836 9.13 -8.96 -8.14
C GLY A 836 8.56 -9.02 -6.72
N GLY A 837 8.31 -7.88 -6.09
CA GLY A 837 7.67 -7.75 -4.79
C GLY A 837 6.23 -7.22 -4.84
N ASP A 838 5.70 -6.93 -6.02
CA ASP A 838 4.33 -6.44 -6.19
C ASP A 838 3.34 -7.58 -6.44
N PRO A 839 2.29 -7.74 -5.62
CA PRO A 839 1.34 -8.85 -5.75
C PRO A 839 0.69 -8.99 -7.13
N SER A 840 0.30 -7.89 -7.78
CA SER A 840 -0.32 -7.95 -9.11
C SER A 840 0.66 -8.40 -10.19
N SER A 841 1.92 -7.97 -10.08
CA SER A 841 3.00 -8.38 -10.98
C SER A 841 3.38 -9.85 -10.75
N ILE A 842 3.37 -10.32 -9.52
CA ILE A 842 3.60 -11.72 -9.18
C ILE A 842 2.51 -12.62 -9.77
N ASP A 843 1.25 -12.21 -9.72
CA ASP A 843 0.16 -12.92 -10.38
C ASP A 843 0.37 -13.04 -11.89
N PHE A 844 0.81 -11.97 -12.53
CA PHE A 844 1.21 -11.99 -13.94
C PHE A 844 2.35 -12.97 -14.20
N CYS A 845 3.42 -12.95 -13.39
CA CYS A 845 4.55 -13.88 -13.51
C CYS A 845 4.10 -15.35 -13.39
N HIS A 846 3.16 -15.62 -12.50
CA HIS A 846 2.54 -16.95 -12.39
C HIS A 846 1.82 -17.34 -13.68
N ARG A 847 0.99 -16.46 -14.23
CA ARG A 847 0.20 -16.74 -15.43
C ARG A 847 1.04 -16.97 -16.69
N VAL A 848 2.15 -16.24 -16.82
CA VAL A 848 3.06 -16.40 -17.96
C VAL A 848 4.07 -17.55 -17.78
N GLY A 849 4.02 -18.26 -16.65
CA GLY A 849 4.80 -19.48 -16.42
C GLY A 849 6.24 -19.25 -16.02
N LEU A 850 6.57 -18.14 -15.35
CA LEU A 850 7.90 -17.95 -14.76
C LEU A 850 8.12 -18.96 -13.61
N ASP A 851 9.39 -19.26 -13.33
CA ASP A 851 9.79 -20.22 -12.29
C ASP A 851 9.98 -19.56 -10.93
N TYR A 852 10.42 -18.30 -10.89
CA TYR A 852 10.60 -17.55 -9.66
C TYR A 852 10.36 -16.05 -9.83
N VAL A 853 10.13 -15.41 -8.70
CA VAL A 853 10.19 -13.95 -8.53
C VAL A 853 11.31 -13.61 -7.56
N SER A 854 11.96 -12.45 -7.73
CA SER A 854 13.03 -11.98 -6.84
C SER A 854 12.75 -10.56 -6.41
N CYS A 855 12.86 -10.28 -5.11
CA CYS A 855 12.52 -9.01 -4.49
C CYS A 855 13.48 -8.65 -3.35
N SER A 856 13.39 -7.43 -2.84
CA SER A 856 14.15 -7.02 -1.67
C SER A 856 13.86 -7.93 -0.46
N PRO A 857 14.78 -8.07 0.52
CA PRO A 857 14.60 -8.99 1.64
C PRO A 857 13.29 -8.80 2.42
N TYR A 858 12.90 -7.57 2.68
CA TYR A 858 11.68 -7.26 3.43
C TYR A 858 10.37 -7.53 2.66
N ARG A 859 10.45 -7.74 1.36
CA ARG A 859 9.29 -8.12 0.53
C ARG A 859 9.12 -9.63 0.36
N VAL A 860 10.06 -10.42 0.82
CA VAL A 860 10.02 -11.89 0.68
C VAL A 860 8.75 -12.51 1.26
N PRO A 861 8.31 -12.20 2.48
CA PRO A 861 7.04 -12.74 3.00
C PRO A 861 5.82 -12.30 2.20
N ILE A 862 5.78 -11.06 1.73
CA ILE A 862 4.71 -10.55 0.85
C ILE A 862 4.66 -11.35 -0.44
N ALA A 863 5.82 -11.58 -1.06
CA ALA A 863 5.93 -12.35 -2.30
C ALA A 863 5.54 -13.82 -2.12
N ARG A 864 5.89 -14.44 -1.00
CA ARG A 864 5.47 -15.82 -0.65
C ARG A 864 3.96 -15.95 -0.60
N LEU A 865 3.29 -15.03 0.09
CA LEU A 865 1.82 -15.03 0.15
C LEU A 865 1.20 -14.70 -1.20
N ALA A 866 1.70 -13.70 -1.90
CA ALA A 866 1.22 -13.33 -3.24
C ALA A 866 1.37 -14.46 -4.26
N ALA A 867 2.47 -15.20 -4.21
CA ALA A 867 2.69 -16.38 -5.06
C ALA A 867 1.68 -17.50 -4.76
N ALA A 868 1.38 -17.74 -3.50
CA ALA A 868 0.34 -18.70 -3.08
C ALA A 868 -1.05 -18.26 -3.58
N GLN A 869 -1.39 -16.99 -3.39
CA GLN A 869 -2.65 -16.43 -3.86
C GLN A 869 -2.79 -16.51 -5.39
N ALA A 870 -1.71 -16.24 -6.12
CA ALA A 870 -1.68 -16.37 -7.58
C ALA A 870 -1.97 -17.81 -8.03
N ASN A 871 -1.35 -18.79 -7.39
CA ASN A 871 -1.59 -20.20 -7.70
C ASN A 871 -3.04 -20.63 -7.38
N ILE A 872 -3.59 -20.19 -6.26
CA ILE A 872 -4.98 -20.49 -5.86
C ILE A 872 -5.98 -19.86 -6.85
N ARG A 873 -5.75 -18.60 -7.23
CA ARG A 873 -6.64 -17.84 -8.13
C ARG A 873 -6.68 -18.40 -9.55
N ASN A 874 -5.57 -18.99 -10.00
CA ASN A 874 -5.40 -19.45 -11.38
C ASN A 874 -5.47 -20.99 -11.53
N LYS A 875 -6.06 -21.70 -10.56
CA LYS A 875 -6.31 -23.15 -10.63
C LYS A 875 -7.34 -23.54 -11.68
#